data_53eafaee0fb2c8a365c562448c063397
#
_entry.id   53eafaee0fb2c8a365c562448c063397
#
_cell.length_a   1.000
_cell.length_b   1.000
_cell.length_c   1.000
_cell.angle_alpha   90.00
_cell.angle_beta   90.00
_cell.angle_gamma   90.00
#
_symmetry.space_group_name_H-M   'P 1'
#
loop_
_entity.id
_entity.type
_entity.pdbx_description
1 polymer ?
#
loop_
_entity_poly.entity_id
_entity_poly.type
_entity_poly.pdbx_seq_one_letter_code
_entity_poly.pdbx_strand_id
1 'polypeptide(L)'
;MKSTKSLLCILGFVIGTSSLYARTKVAVPSLDAENQCRQWVDSVFSGLSVQEKVGQLIVATMPAEVDKAAKKQVREWVRKYKVGGLLFSGGTPEEQTILANIARKESKVPVMMAIDGEWGASVRLKDSPEYPGTVALGCIEDRKLVEEYGREAARQFRQLGIHANLAPDVNADADLLKPVAHVWSFSKNSHEVVEKLLAGNDVVRVESDVKQATHELAAAVATGRLSPRELEVKCRRILTYKYRLGLRNRQPQFQVSGMSYRVNTKEARVLAGKLSRSAVTVLSNYFDVLPLTPVESNMAILSIGERHRDVPFVERMKEHVGIDHFYLSGDADEAARQVVAEQLRAYRRVVVSVVGEVYIGERDMAFLEGLHLQAPLVYTCFTSHRTLQLFTPALAKSSAVVLAHTADADLQRYVADVLFAKAPANGKIPVDIGRLFPAGTGCAIEPGMEPGRNIPEDCGMRSYVLQKIDGIVRKGLEAGAYPGCCVLVWKDGQPVYDKRFGTHSDKDTTAVRPSDLFDLAALTKTSATLLAVMKLYDEGKIRLDDKVSAYLPFLRAGDKQHITIRELLFHESGLNPYERFYEELIEPNSVHGPYLQSWVDKWHTTRVSENGYYSSDFKFKRNMVSSRRTSEHSLHMADGMWLNRNFKNTILQRIAKSDLDRKRYVYSDLGFVLLQQLVEACTRMPMDAYLDKEFYVPMGLQRTLFLPLTKFGKSEIMPTAANDFLRRQDLCGYVHDQTAACMGGVSGSAGLFSTAEEVAKIHQMLLDGGEFNGKRFLSEATCRLFTTEKSAISRRGLGFDKPDLSVLKNSPCSASAPVSVYGHNGFTGTAVWVDPDSKIIYVFLSNRLCPDAWNTKLGDMYIIKNIQELIYESLRK
;
A
#
# COMPACT_ATOMS: atom_id res chain seq x y z
N MET A 1 29.49 32.09 16.65
CA MET A 1 28.01 32.16 16.67
C MET A 1 27.38 30.87 16.13
N LYS A 2 27.80 29.69 16.59
CA LYS A 2 27.19 28.39 16.19
C LYS A 2 26.95 27.42 17.38
N SER A 3 26.98 27.89 18.62
CA SER A 3 26.88 27.00 19.80
C SER A 3 25.59 27.13 20.63
N THR A 4 24.65 28.00 20.23
CA THR A 4 23.44 28.30 21.04
C THR A 4 22.19 27.48 20.63
N LYS A 5 22.25 26.66 19.58
CA LYS A 5 21.08 25.85 19.13
C LYS A 5 20.98 24.47 19.78
N SER A 6 22.05 23.95 20.36
CA SER A 6 22.06 22.60 20.99
C SER A 6 21.49 22.57 22.42
N LEU A 7 21.26 23.70 23.04
CA LEU A 7 20.80 23.76 24.43
C LEU A 7 19.28 23.72 24.59
N LEU A 8 18.51 23.88 23.49
CA LEU A 8 17.03 23.92 23.54
C LEU A 8 16.39 22.53 23.43
N CYS A 9 17.12 21.49 23.08
CA CYS A 9 16.54 20.16 22.87
C CYS A 9 16.36 19.33 24.15
N ILE A 10 17.00 19.66 25.25
CA ILE A 10 16.93 18.84 26.50
C ILE A 10 15.71 19.17 27.36
N LEU A 11 15.14 20.35 27.23
CA LEU A 11 13.92 20.75 27.96
C LEU A 11 12.62 20.56 27.19
N GLY A 12 12.71 20.15 25.91
CA GLY A 12 11.56 20.05 25.02
C GLY A 12 10.97 18.63 24.89
N PHE A 13 11.59 17.59 25.47
CA PHE A 13 11.20 16.19 25.21
C PHE A 13 10.28 15.56 26.26
N VAL A 14 9.49 16.36 26.96
CA VAL A 14 8.21 15.88 27.54
C VAL A 14 7.02 16.20 26.62
N ILE A 15 7.24 16.84 25.47
CA ILE A 15 6.16 17.18 24.53
C ILE A 15 6.58 16.79 23.13
N GLY A 16 5.90 15.77 22.65
CA GLY A 16 5.87 15.16 21.35
C GLY A 16 6.35 15.91 20.13
N THR A 17 6.99 15.14 19.28
CA THR A 17 7.23 15.46 17.88
C THR A 17 5.90 15.68 17.15
N SER A 18 5.56 16.90 16.90
CA SER A 18 4.85 17.35 15.70
C SER A 18 4.63 18.85 15.73
N SER A 19 5.05 19.49 14.67
CA SER A 19 4.75 20.86 14.33
C SER A 19 3.23 21.07 14.26
N LEU A 20 2.69 21.72 15.30
CA LEU A 20 1.55 22.60 15.18
C LEU A 20 1.50 23.50 16.43
N TYR A 21 1.52 24.78 16.19
CA TYR A 21 1.44 25.90 17.12
C TYR A 21 0.45 25.67 18.28
N ALA A 22 0.97 25.22 19.43
CA ALA A 22 0.47 25.68 20.70
C ALA A 22 1.60 26.50 21.32
N ARG A 23 1.47 27.83 21.30
CA ARG A 23 2.29 28.76 22.04
C ARG A 23 2.03 28.52 23.54
N THR A 24 2.62 27.50 24.12
CA THR A 24 2.97 27.56 25.55
C THR A 24 4.12 28.58 25.61
N LYS A 25 3.81 29.76 26.11
CA LYS A 25 4.83 30.69 26.53
C LYS A 25 5.72 29.95 27.52
N VAL A 26 6.89 29.45 27.07
CA VAL A 26 7.96 29.15 27.99
C VAL A 26 8.22 30.48 28.70
N ALA A 27 7.87 30.56 29.97
CA ALA A 27 8.11 31.76 30.74
C ALA A 27 9.62 32.00 30.74
N VAL A 28 10.07 33.00 30.01
CA VAL A 28 11.45 33.45 30.10
C VAL A 28 11.65 33.83 31.56
N PRO A 29 12.63 33.23 32.28
CA PRO A 29 12.87 33.57 33.67
C PRO A 29 13.05 35.08 33.79
N SER A 30 12.47 35.69 34.82
CA SER A 30 12.71 37.12 35.10
C SER A 30 14.20 37.34 35.32
N LEU A 31 14.67 38.51 34.99
CA LEU A 31 16.07 38.91 35.20
C LEU A 31 16.54 38.63 36.65
N ASP A 32 15.60 38.83 37.60
CA ASP A 32 15.84 38.52 39.01
C ASP A 32 16.02 37.02 39.30
N ALA A 33 15.24 36.19 38.65
CA ALA A 33 15.35 34.71 38.79
C ALA A 33 16.70 34.21 38.22
N GLU A 34 17.14 34.80 37.09
CA GLU A 34 18.47 34.45 36.53
C GLU A 34 19.59 34.94 37.42
N ASN A 35 19.49 36.12 38.01
CA ASN A 35 20.49 36.63 38.95
C ASN A 35 20.57 35.81 40.23
N GLN A 36 19.43 35.38 40.78
CA GLN A 36 19.38 34.46 41.92
C GLN A 36 19.97 33.08 41.57
N CYS A 37 19.74 32.57 40.36
CA CYS A 37 20.36 31.36 39.88
C CYS A 37 21.90 31.51 39.86
N ARG A 38 22.42 32.59 39.27
CA ARG A 38 23.87 32.82 39.21
C ARG A 38 24.49 32.95 40.60
N GLN A 39 23.91 33.71 41.51
CA GLN A 39 24.38 33.86 42.90
C GLN A 39 24.45 32.52 43.62
N TRP A 40 23.42 31.67 43.49
CA TRP A 40 23.41 30.37 44.10
C TRP A 40 24.53 29.46 43.50
N VAL A 41 24.67 29.44 42.16
CA VAL A 41 25.70 28.67 41.47
C VAL A 41 27.09 29.13 41.89
N ASP A 42 27.34 30.44 41.96
CA ASP A 42 28.61 31.03 42.40
C ASP A 42 28.93 30.64 43.83
N SER A 43 27.98 30.71 44.73
CA SER A 43 28.14 30.36 46.14
C SER A 43 28.48 28.88 46.31
N VAL A 44 27.78 27.99 45.59
CA VAL A 44 28.05 26.56 45.69
C VAL A 44 29.41 26.23 45.04
N PHE A 45 29.65 26.73 43.82
CA PHE A 45 30.88 26.44 43.06
C PHE A 45 32.14 26.86 43.77
N SER A 46 32.13 28.08 44.38
CA SER A 46 33.31 28.62 45.11
C SER A 46 33.64 27.84 46.39
N GLY A 47 32.63 27.20 46.99
CA GLY A 47 32.81 26.36 48.18
C GLY A 47 33.28 24.92 47.90
N LEU A 48 33.48 24.53 46.63
CA LEU A 48 33.87 23.18 46.24
C LEU A 48 35.40 23.10 45.95
N SER A 49 36.03 22.06 46.45
CA SER A 49 37.41 21.64 46.01
C SER A 49 37.37 21.11 44.58
N VAL A 50 38.51 20.97 43.94
CA VAL A 50 38.62 20.37 42.58
C VAL A 50 38.03 18.97 42.56
N GLN A 51 38.31 18.14 43.55
CA GLN A 51 37.75 16.79 43.64
C GLN A 51 36.22 16.78 43.76
N GLU A 52 35.68 17.73 44.53
CA GLU A 52 34.21 17.85 44.64
C GLU A 52 33.55 18.41 43.41
N LYS A 53 34.24 19.31 42.65
CA LYS A 53 33.79 19.82 41.36
C LYS A 53 33.71 18.71 40.30
N VAL A 54 34.74 17.82 40.21
CA VAL A 54 34.67 16.68 39.28
C VAL A 54 33.59 15.68 39.72
N GLY A 55 33.35 15.52 41.02
CA GLY A 55 32.25 14.70 41.53
C GLY A 55 30.88 15.15 40.99
N GLN A 56 30.68 16.48 40.83
CA GLN A 56 29.42 17.00 40.23
C GLN A 56 29.19 16.56 38.80
N LEU A 57 30.22 16.17 38.07
CA LEU A 57 30.12 15.65 36.68
C LEU A 57 29.80 14.17 36.62
N ILE A 58 29.68 13.48 37.76
CA ILE A 58 29.42 12.04 37.85
C ILE A 58 27.97 11.81 38.24
N VAL A 59 27.27 10.97 37.45
CA VAL A 59 26.00 10.31 37.81
C VAL A 59 26.31 8.83 38.09
N ALA A 60 26.23 8.46 39.36
CA ALA A 60 26.53 7.12 39.81
C ALA A 60 25.33 6.20 39.66
N THR A 61 25.48 5.05 38.98
CA THR A 61 24.42 4.04 38.86
C THR A 61 24.37 3.19 40.13
N MET A 62 23.21 3.05 40.70
CA MET A 62 22.96 2.33 41.95
C MET A 62 21.82 1.32 41.76
N PRO A 63 22.05 0.02 41.99
CA PRO A 63 20.93 -0.91 42.17
C PRO A 63 20.10 -0.44 43.38
N ALA A 64 18.78 -0.44 43.24
CA ALA A 64 17.91 0.04 44.31
C ALA A 64 17.69 -1.00 45.45
N GLU A 65 18.36 -2.13 45.38
CA GLU A 65 18.35 -3.14 46.46
C GLU A 65 18.95 -2.58 47.72
N VAL A 66 18.24 -2.70 48.81
CA VAL A 66 18.61 -2.08 50.10
C VAL A 66 19.27 -3.07 51.05
N ASP A 67 20.59 -3.01 51.12
CA ASP A 67 21.41 -3.70 52.11
C ASP A 67 22.31 -2.70 52.92
N LYS A 68 23.14 -3.25 53.78
CA LYS A 68 24.04 -2.48 54.61
C LYS A 68 25.15 -1.84 53.76
N ALA A 69 25.59 -2.49 52.71
CA ALA A 69 26.65 -2.05 51.79
C ALA A 69 26.10 -0.89 50.91
N ALA A 70 24.94 -1.03 50.31
CA ALA A 70 24.30 -0.02 49.51
C ALA A 70 24.08 1.30 50.28
N LYS A 71 23.57 1.17 51.53
CA LYS A 71 23.41 2.35 52.42
C LYS A 71 24.74 3.06 52.73
N LYS A 72 25.81 2.30 52.94
CA LYS A 72 27.15 2.84 53.17
C LYS A 72 27.71 3.51 51.92
N GLN A 73 27.53 2.89 50.81
CA GLN A 73 27.99 3.35 49.49
C GLN A 73 27.34 4.69 49.10
N VAL A 74 26.02 4.82 49.22
CA VAL A 74 25.31 6.09 48.95
C VAL A 74 25.86 7.21 49.86
N ARG A 75 26.07 6.94 51.17
CA ARG A 75 26.65 7.95 52.10
C ARG A 75 28.03 8.38 51.64
N GLU A 76 28.89 7.44 51.26
CA GLU A 76 30.23 7.72 50.76
C GLU A 76 30.18 8.58 49.48
N TRP A 77 29.34 8.22 48.51
CA TRP A 77 29.24 8.94 47.25
C TRP A 77 28.78 10.38 47.43
N VAL A 78 27.79 10.62 48.29
CA VAL A 78 27.25 11.99 48.49
C VAL A 78 28.06 12.84 49.46
N ARG A 79 28.73 12.24 50.45
CA ARG A 79 29.52 12.97 51.47
C ARG A 79 30.96 13.23 51.03
N LYS A 80 31.62 12.19 50.46
CA LYS A 80 33.06 12.23 50.14
C LYS A 80 33.29 12.69 48.70
N TYR A 81 32.64 12.06 47.74
CA TYR A 81 32.87 12.34 46.33
C TYR A 81 31.90 13.41 45.76
N LYS A 82 30.84 13.78 46.49
CA LYS A 82 29.83 14.77 46.08
C LYS A 82 29.34 14.54 44.66
N VAL A 83 28.93 13.32 44.35
CA VAL A 83 28.40 12.98 43.02
C VAL A 83 27.26 13.88 42.61
N GLY A 84 27.23 14.25 41.34
CA GLY A 84 26.23 15.15 40.79
C GLY A 84 24.82 14.58 40.75
N GLY A 85 24.72 13.26 40.53
CA GLY A 85 23.46 12.53 40.50
C GLY A 85 23.57 11.06 40.88
N LEU A 86 22.42 10.47 41.15
CA LEU A 86 22.22 9.04 41.33
C LEU A 86 21.21 8.53 40.29
N LEU A 87 21.59 7.45 39.59
CA LEU A 87 20.70 6.75 38.66
C LEU A 87 20.33 5.40 39.28
N PHE A 88 19.02 5.22 39.53
CA PHE A 88 18.52 3.97 40.10
C PHE A 88 18.25 2.93 39.03
N SER A 89 18.65 1.68 39.24
CA SER A 89 18.41 0.54 38.38
C SER A 89 18.16 -0.72 39.22
N GLY A 90 16.95 -1.31 39.05
CA GLY A 90 16.51 -2.47 39.83
C GLY A 90 15.89 -2.10 41.19
N GLY A 91 15.38 -3.12 41.87
CA GLY A 91 14.67 -2.96 43.15
C GLY A 91 13.23 -2.56 43.06
N THR A 92 12.65 -2.13 44.20
CA THR A 92 11.27 -1.65 44.32
C THR A 92 11.21 -0.14 44.55
N PRO A 93 10.03 0.49 44.35
CA PRO A 93 9.81 1.90 44.68
C PRO A 93 10.17 2.26 46.12
N GLU A 94 9.90 1.37 47.10
CA GLU A 94 10.25 1.54 48.52
C GLU A 94 11.77 1.57 48.72
N GLU A 95 12.49 0.62 48.10
CA GLU A 95 13.94 0.50 48.21
C GLU A 95 14.63 1.71 47.61
N GLN A 96 14.21 2.14 46.41
CA GLN A 96 14.70 3.36 45.76
C GLN A 96 14.47 4.58 46.64
N THR A 97 13.28 4.68 47.26
CA THR A 97 12.94 5.82 48.13
C THR A 97 13.82 5.84 49.39
N ILE A 98 14.16 4.68 49.98
CA ILE A 98 15.08 4.59 51.10
C ILE A 98 16.46 5.16 50.78
N LEU A 99 17.06 4.71 49.65
CA LEU A 99 18.38 5.15 49.22
C LEU A 99 18.38 6.65 48.83
N ALA A 100 17.34 7.10 48.15
CA ALA A 100 17.14 8.51 47.78
C ALA A 100 17.01 9.40 49.03
N ASN A 101 16.28 8.97 50.06
CA ASN A 101 16.16 9.68 51.30
C ASN A 101 17.49 9.80 52.05
N ILE A 102 18.34 8.73 52.05
CA ILE A 102 19.68 8.77 52.60
C ILE A 102 20.54 9.82 51.85
N ALA A 103 20.49 9.81 50.51
CA ALA A 103 21.24 10.76 49.71
C ALA A 103 20.79 12.23 49.99
N ARG A 104 19.48 12.47 50.08
CA ARG A 104 18.95 13.82 50.40
C ARG A 104 19.34 14.29 51.77
N LYS A 105 19.34 13.40 52.77
CA LYS A 105 19.70 13.74 54.14
C LYS A 105 21.21 14.05 54.31
N GLU A 106 22.02 13.30 53.62
CA GLU A 106 23.48 13.26 53.83
C GLU A 106 24.28 14.21 52.89
N SER A 107 23.67 14.65 51.79
CA SER A 107 24.35 15.51 50.81
C SER A 107 24.38 16.98 51.25
N LYS A 108 25.56 17.60 51.13
CA LYS A 108 25.72 19.07 51.30
C LYS A 108 25.35 19.81 50.00
N VAL A 109 25.76 19.28 48.86
CA VAL A 109 25.36 19.75 47.53
C VAL A 109 24.23 18.87 47.09
N PRO A 110 23.07 19.43 46.67
CA PRO A 110 21.93 18.64 46.28
C PRO A 110 22.27 17.61 45.18
N VAL A 111 21.79 16.39 45.34
CA VAL A 111 21.97 15.28 44.39
C VAL A 111 20.77 15.18 43.49
N MET A 112 21.02 15.14 42.20
CA MET A 112 19.98 14.89 41.20
C MET A 112 19.64 13.39 41.19
N MET A 113 18.33 13.04 41.31
CA MET A 113 17.85 11.68 41.16
C MET A 113 17.40 11.46 39.73
N ALA A 114 17.94 10.44 39.10
CA ALA A 114 17.66 10.08 37.71
C ALA A 114 17.15 8.65 37.60
N ILE A 115 16.40 8.38 36.53
CA ILE A 115 16.00 7.06 36.10
C ILE A 115 16.17 6.95 34.59
N ASP A 116 16.35 5.77 34.10
CA ASP A 116 16.38 5.41 32.70
C ASP A 116 15.08 4.65 32.42
N GLY A 117 13.99 5.39 32.38
CA GLY A 117 12.62 4.89 32.29
C GLY A 117 12.05 5.04 30.89
N GLU A 118 12.51 4.23 29.94
CA GLU A 118 12.14 4.26 28.52
C GLU A 118 10.63 4.34 28.30
N TRP A 119 9.87 3.47 28.97
CA TRP A 119 8.42 3.43 28.95
C TRP A 119 7.81 3.41 30.34
N GLY A 120 8.43 4.15 31.28
CA GLY A 120 7.97 4.32 32.66
C GLY A 120 8.90 3.72 33.70
N ALA A 121 8.47 3.77 34.97
CA ALA A 121 9.29 3.31 36.08
C ALA A 121 9.56 1.79 36.07
N SER A 122 8.65 1.00 35.49
CA SER A 122 8.74 -0.47 35.43
C SER A 122 9.96 -1.00 34.70
N VAL A 123 10.55 -0.22 33.79
CA VAL A 123 11.80 -0.57 33.11
C VAL A 123 12.92 -0.85 34.12
N ARG A 124 12.91 -0.17 35.26
CA ARG A 124 13.98 -0.22 36.28
C ARG A 124 13.50 -0.63 37.67
N LEU A 125 12.22 -0.43 37.99
CA LEU A 125 11.67 -0.68 39.31
C LEU A 125 10.53 -1.70 39.24
N LYS A 126 10.68 -2.82 39.96
CA LYS A 126 9.63 -3.83 40.13
C LYS A 126 8.39 -3.16 40.75
N ASP A 127 7.27 -3.84 40.69
CA ASP A 127 6.00 -3.34 41.28
C ASP A 127 5.53 -1.96 40.77
N SER A 128 5.97 -1.57 39.61
CA SER A 128 5.53 -0.39 38.87
C SER A 128 4.61 -0.79 37.70
N PRO A 129 3.71 0.10 37.20
CA PRO A 129 2.85 -0.21 36.06
C PRO A 129 3.68 -0.49 34.80
N GLU A 130 3.39 -1.59 34.12
CA GLU A 130 4.05 -1.95 32.88
C GLU A 130 3.35 -1.27 31.69
N TYR A 131 4.02 -0.32 31.07
CA TYR A 131 3.55 0.34 29.85
C TYR A 131 4.14 -0.31 28.61
N PRO A 132 3.48 -0.22 27.44
CA PRO A 132 4.05 -0.73 26.20
C PRO A 132 5.36 -0.01 25.86
N GLY A 133 6.29 -0.74 25.22
CA GLY A 133 7.60 -0.22 24.83
C GLY A 133 7.50 0.94 23.84
N THR A 134 8.60 1.65 23.63
CA THR A 134 8.65 2.90 22.83
C THR A 134 8.09 2.74 21.41
N VAL A 135 8.40 1.63 20.72
CA VAL A 135 7.87 1.36 19.39
C VAL A 135 6.35 1.12 19.43
N ALA A 136 5.86 0.39 20.43
CA ALA A 136 4.44 0.16 20.61
C ALA A 136 3.67 1.46 20.95
N LEU A 137 4.23 2.32 21.81
CA LEU A 137 3.69 3.66 22.06
C LEU A 137 3.64 4.50 20.77
N GLY A 138 4.65 4.37 19.91
CA GLY A 138 4.71 5.02 18.61
C GLY A 138 3.66 4.54 17.60
N CYS A 139 3.05 3.37 17.82
CA CYS A 139 1.93 2.87 17.00
C CYS A 139 0.60 3.58 17.28
N ILE A 140 0.48 4.29 18.40
CA ILE A 140 -0.78 4.88 18.87
C ILE A 140 -1.05 6.20 18.15
N GLU A 141 -2.11 6.28 17.38
CA GLU A 141 -2.53 7.51 16.68
C GLU A 141 -3.27 8.50 17.59
N ASP A 142 -3.88 8.04 18.69
CA ASP A 142 -4.55 8.92 19.67
C ASP A 142 -3.54 9.67 20.52
N ARG A 143 -3.23 10.90 20.09
CA ARG A 143 -2.30 11.81 20.79
C ARG A 143 -2.70 12.12 22.22
N LYS A 144 -4.01 12.20 22.52
CA LYS A 144 -4.50 12.50 23.86
C LYS A 144 -4.17 11.36 24.82
N LEU A 145 -4.26 10.13 24.37
CA LEU A 145 -3.91 8.95 25.16
C LEU A 145 -2.39 8.93 25.44
N VAL A 146 -1.56 9.30 24.48
CA VAL A 146 -0.09 9.41 24.65
C VAL A 146 0.26 10.57 25.60
N GLU A 147 -0.45 11.69 25.54
CA GLU A 147 -0.28 12.80 26.49
C GLU A 147 -0.71 12.39 27.92
N GLU A 148 -1.76 11.60 28.06
CA GLU A 148 -2.21 11.05 29.35
C GLU A 148 -1.13 10.14 29.95
N TYR A 149 -0.52 9.29 29.14
CA TYR A 149 0.66 8.50 29.52
C TYR A 149 1.81 9.40 30.00
N GLY A 150 2.15 10.45 29.27
CA GLY A 150 3.23 11.37 29.65
C GLY A 150 2.96 12.05 30.99
N ARG A 151 1.71 12.48 31.24
CA ARG A 151 1.28 13.05 32.54
C ARG A 151 1.40 12.03 33.68
N GLU A 152 0.98 10.81 33.43
CA GLU A 152 1.05 9.73 34.43
C GLU A 152 2.49 9.31 34.73
N ALA A 153 3.35 9.15 33.75
CA ALA A 153 4.77 8.87 33.95
C ALA A 153 5.44 10.00 34.76
N ALA A 154 5.14 11.25 34.45
CA ALA A 154 5.62 12.39 35.21
C ALA A 154 5.09 12.42 36.65
N ARG A 155 3.84 11.98 36.91
CA ARG A 155 3.29 11.79 38.24
C ARG A 155 4.09 10.76 39.04
N GLN A 156 4.35 9.59 38.45
CA GLN A 156 5.12 8.50 39.07
C GLN A 156 6.55 8.97 39.43
N PHE A 157 7.23 9.61 38.49
CA PHE A 157 8.58 10.14 38.74
C PHE A 157 8.60 11.18 39.87
N ARG A 158 7.57 12.05 39.95
CA ARG A 158 7.45 12.99 41.08
C ARG A 158 7.19 12.28 42.39
N GLN A 159 6.36 11.21 42.44
CA GLN A 159 6.17 10.41 43.65
C GLN A 159 7.48 9.76 44.12
N LEU A 160 8.30 9.25 43.20
CA LEU A 160 9.61 8.66 43.48
C LEU A 160 10.71 9.73 43.78
N GLY A 161 10.39 11.01 43.59
CA GLY A 161 11.37 12.09 43.71
C GLY A 161 12.48 12.04 42.68
N ILE A 162 12.18 11.51 41.47
CA ILE A 162 13.03 11.56 40.30
C ILE A 162 12.96 12.94 39.66
N HIS A 163 14.11 13.50 39.34
CA HIS A 163 14.26 14.85 38.79
C HIS A 163 14.56 14.82 37.30
N ALA A 164 15.18 13.73 36.80
CA ALA A 164 15.54 13.54 35.40
C ALA A 164 15.24 12.11 34.92
N ASN A 165 14.55 12.00 33.81
CA ASN A 165 14.43 10.76 33.05
C ASN A 165 15.43 10.80 31.90
N LEU A 166 16.32 9.80 31.79
CA LEU A 166 17.35 9.70 30.77
C LEU A 166 16.86 8.98 29.49
N ALA A 167 15.57 8.87 29.33
CA ALA A 167 14.90 8.25 28.22
C ALA A 167 14.08 9.30 27.41
N PRO A 168 13.71 9.02 26.14
CA PRO A 168 14.00 7.79 25.40
C PRO A 168 15.45 7.72 24.91
N ASP A 169 15.96 6.49 24.68
CA ASP A 169 17.23 6.30 23.96
C ASP A 169 17.01 6.65 22.49
N VAL A 170 17.60 7.76 22.05
CA VAL A 170 17.48 8.26 20.66
C VAL A 170 18.44 7.56 19.69
N ASN A 171 19.18 6.54 20.13
CA ASN A 171 20.08 5.74 19.31
C ASN A 171 19.40 4.55 18.59
N ALA A 172 18.09 4.53 18.51
CA ALA A 172 17.34 3.45 17.83
C ALA A 172 17.70 3.29 16.34
N ASP A 173 18.24 4.37 15.70
CA ASP A 173 18.81 4.33 14.35
C ASP A 173 20.14 5.08 14.33
N ALA A 174 21.23 4.34 14.46
CA ALA A 174 22.60 4.88 14.58
C ALA A 174 23.08 5.75 13.40
N ASP A 175 22.41 5.71 12.25
CA ASP A 175 22.83 6.44 11.06
C ASP A 175 22.12 7.79 10.84
N LEU A 176 20.95 8.01 11.43
CA LEU A 176 20.17 9.23 11.23
C LEU A 176 20.37 10.31 12.31
N LEU A 177 20.92 9.96 13.48
CA LEU A 177 20.96 10.85 14.65
C LEU A 177 22.35 11.11 15.23
N LYS A 178 23.40 10.92 14.48
CA LYS A 178 24.81 11.17 14.89
C LYS A 178 25.09 12.54 15.54
N PRO A 179 24.32 13.62 15.36
CA PRO A 179 24.60 14.91 16.02
C PRO A 179 24.01 15.08 17.42
N VAL A 180 23.09 14.21 17.89
CA VAL A 180 22.30 14.47 19.13
C VAL A 180 22.79 13.64 20.34
N ALA A 181 23.64 12.65 20.13
CA ALA A 181 24.04 11.64 21.12
C ALA A 181 25.09 12.09 22.17
N HIS A 182 25.40 13.38 22.24
CA HIS A 182 26.57 13.83 23.00
C HIS A 182 26.32 14.34 24.44
N VAL A 183 25.10 14.31 24.97
CA VAL A 183 24.80 14.88 26.29
C VAL A 183 25.04 13.88 27.43
N TRP A 184 24.78 12.59 27.18
CA TRP A 184 24.95 11.53 28.16
C TRP A 184 25.68 10.35 27.53
N SER A 185 26.85 10.01 28.10
CA SER A 185 27.59 8.86 27.63
C SER A 185 27.78 7.84 28.75
N PHE A 186 27.66 6.57 28.39
CA PHE A 186 27.86 5.44 29.29
C PHE A 186 29.31 5.05 29.29
N SER A 187 29.91 4.83 30.49
CA SER A 187 31.20 4.19 30.61
C SER A 187 31.12 2.98 31.52
N LYS A 188 31.45 1.82 30.98
CA LYS A 188 31.65 0.59 31.76
C LYS A 188 33.04 0.57 32.41
N ASN A 189 33.94 1.45 31.94
CA ASN A 189 35.32 1.50 32.40
C ASN A 189 35.66 2.93 32.89
N SER A 190 36.21 3.06 34.08
CA SER A 190 36.63 4.33 34.69
C SER A 190 37.61 5.11 33.81
N HIS A 191 38.46 4.43 33.03
CA HIS A 191 39.44 5.05 32.12
C HIS A 191 38.79 5.84 30.95
N GLU A 192 37.57 5.52 30.53
CA GLU A 192 36.88 6.23 29.46
C GLU A 192 36.19 7.53 29.94
N VAL A 193 36.10 7.77 31.24
CA VAL A 193 35.34 8.90 31.80
C VAL A 193 35.94 10.24 31.35
N VAL A 194 37.24 10.35 31.32
CA VAL A 194 37.95 11.56 30.87
C VAL A 194 37.73 11.81 29.39
N GLU A 195 37.85 10.78 28.55
CA GLU A 195 37.68 10.89 27.10
C GLU A 195 36.25 11.36 26.73
N LYS A 196 35.27 10.86 27.44
CA LYS A 196 33.87 11.25 27.23
C LYS A 196 33.59 12.70 27.60
N LEU A 197 34.18 13.22 28.67
CA LEU A 197 34.08 14.63 29.00
C LEU A 197 34.81 15.51 27.98
N LEU A 198 35.99 15.06 27.50
CA LEU A 198 36.72 15.75 26.42
C LEU A 198 36.00 15.73 25.09
N ALA A 199 35.22 14.69 24.80
CA ALA A 199 34.36 14.60 23.63
C ALA A 199 33.10 15.51 23.69
N GLY A 200 32.94 16.32 24.74
CA GLY A 200 31.90 17.33 24.85
C GLY A 200 30.79 17.06 25.85
N ASN A 201 30.78 15.88 26.50
CA ASN A 201 29.74 15.58 27.50
C ASN A 201 29.93 16.47 28.75
N ASP A 202 28.82 16.88 29.36
CA ASP A 202 28.83 17.67 30.61
C ASP A 202 28.81 16.78 31.83
N VAL A 203 28.31 15.54 31.71
CA VAL A 203 28.15 14.57 32.78
C VAL A 203 28.47 13.18 32.27
N VAL A 204 29.02 12.34 33.12
CA VAL A 204 29.31 10.94 32.79
C VAL A 204 28.60 10.00 33.77
N ARG A 205 27.92 8.99 33.22
CA ARG A 205 27.39 7.87 33.99
C ARG A 205 28.49 6.89 34.34
N VAL A 206 28.59 6.55 35.62
CA VAL A 206 29.52 5.57 36.16
C VAL A 206 28.77 4.41 36.79
N GLU A 207 29.02 3.19 36.33
CA GLU A 207 28.28 2.01 36.80
C GLU A 207 28.89 1.33 38.04
N SER A 208 30.19 1.42 38.27
CA SER A 208 30.83 0.64 39.32
C SER A 208 31.76 1.43 40.21
N ASP A 209 32.89 1.89 39.73
CA ASP A 209 33.93 2.49 40.57
C ASP A 209 33.95 4.03 40.52
N VAL A 210 33.03 4.64 41.29
CA VAL A 210 32.93 6.10 41.45
C VAL A 210 34.22 6.67 42.04
N LYS A 211 34.91 5.93 42.93
CA LYS A 211 36.16 6.35 43.54
C LYS A 211 37.24 6.53 42.47
N GLN A 212 37.45 5.50 41.66
CA GLN A 212 38.45 5.51 40.59
C GLN A 212 38.13 6.61 39.56
N ALA A 213 36.87 6.70 39.12
CA ALA A 213 36.44 7.73 38.18
C ALA A 213 36.69 9.15 38.69
N THR A 214 36.42 9.42 39.98
CA THR A 214 36.70 10.72 40.59
C THR A 214 38.20 11.01 40.63
N HIS A 215 39.05 10.00 40.93
CA HIS A 215 40.51 10.13 40.95
C HIS A 215 41.05 10.43 39.54
N GLU A 216 40.61 9.74 38.53
CA GLU A 216 41.05 9.94 37.14
C GLU A 216 40.66 11.31 36.60
N LEU A 217 39.44 11.78 36.89
CA LEU A 217 39.05 13.15 36.55
C LEU A 217 39.86 14.21 37.26
N ALA A 218 40.11 14.02 38.56
CA ALA A 218 40.97 14.95 39.32
C ALA A 218 42.41 14.96 38.78
N ALA A 219 42.97 13.81 38.46
CA ALA A 219 44.26 13.68 37.81
C ALA A 219 44.29 14.34 36.41
N ALA A 220 43.26 14.20 35.63
CA ALA A 220 43.13 14.85 34.32
C ALA A 220 43.13 16.38 34.43
N VAL A 221 42.51 16.93 35.49
CA VAL A 221 42.56 18.37 35.78
C VAL A 221 43.98 18.76 36.22
N ALA A 222 44.63 17.99 37.12
CA ALA A 222 45.98 18.28 37.62
C ALA A 222 47.03 18.23 36.50
N THR A 223 46.87 17.39 35.52
CA THR A 223 47.78 17.24 34.35
C THR A 223 47.41 18.18 33.17
N GLY A 224 46.34 18.95 33.30
CA GLY A 224 45.87 19.89 32.24
C GLY A 224 45.16 19.22 31.05
N ARG A 225 44.92 17.92 31.10
CA ARG A 225 44.10 17.21 30.06
C ARG A 225 42.69 17.74 30.06
N LEU A 226 42.07 17.97 31.22
CA LEU A 226 40.80 18.71 31.37
C LEU A 226 41.15 20.09 31.96
N SER A 227 40.97 21.15 31.20
CA SER A 227 41.36 22.47 31.68
C SER A 227 40.47 22.91 32.86
N PRO A 228 41.00 23.71 33.82
CA PRO A 228 40.19 24.27 34.90
C PRO A 228 38.97 25.06 34.44
N ARG A 229 39.06 25.67 33.25
CA ARG A 229 37.97 26.43 32.64
C ARG A 229 36.87 25.50 32.13
N GLU A 230 37.20 24.39 31.50
CA GLU A 230 36.24 23.40 31.08
C GLU A 230 35.52 22.74 32.26
N LEU A 231 36.27 22.40 33.32
CA LEU A 231 35.71 21.91 34.58
C LEU A 231 34.69 22.94 35.15
N GLU A 232 35.09 24.22 35.21
CA GLU A 232 34.20 25.28 35.68
C GLU A 232 32.93 25.36 34.86
N VAL A 233 33.03 25.45 33.52
CA VAL A 233 31.87 25.57 32.62
C VAL A 233 30.90 24.39 32.81
N LYS A 234 31.42 23.17 32.83
CA LYS A 234 30.61 21.94 33.00
C LYS A 234 29.98 21.89 34.40
N CYS A 235 30.74 22.12 35.45
CA CYS A 235 30.24 22.09 36.82
C CYS A 235 29.16 23.18 37.05
N ARG A 236 29.37 24.41 36.61
CA ARG A 236 28.41 25.49 36.70
C ARG A 236 27.13 25.17 35.94
N ARG A 237 27.22 24.52 34.80
CA ARG A 237 26.06 24.08 34.02
C ARG A 237 25.22 23.09 34.81
N ILE A 238 25.83 22.08 35.43
CA ILE A 238 25.12 21.11 36.27
C ILE A 238 24.46 21.76 37.47
N LEU A 239 25.15 22.66 38.14
CA LEU A 239 24.59 23.42 39.26
C LEU A 239 23.40 24.29 38.81
N THR A 240 23.48 24.89 37.64
CA THR A 240 22.35 25.65 37.03
C THR A 240 21.16 24.74 36.83
N TYR A 241 21.31 23.51 36.29
CA TYR A 241 20.24 22.55 36.18
C TYR A 241 19.61 22.19 37.53
N LYS A 242 20.46 21.94 38.54
CA LYS A 242 19.98 21.64 39.90
C LYS A 242 19.14 22.80 40.45
N TYR A 243 19.58 24.05 40.27
CA TYR A 243 18.79 25.23 40.66
C TYR A 243 17.41 25.26 39.99
N ARG A 244 17.39 25.09 38.67
CA ARG A 244 16.16 25.08 37.86
C ARG A 244 15.22 23.92 38.19
N LEU A 245 15.73 22.78 38.62
CA LEU A 245 14.94 21.63 39.11
C LEU A 245 14.42 21.87 40.55
N GLY A 246 14.66 23.05 41.16
CA GLY A 246 14.19 23.38 42.50
C GLY A 246 15.03 22.76 43.62
N LEU A 247 16.21 22.18 43.29
CA LEU A 247 17.08 21.50 44.25
C LEU A 247 17.85 22.46 45.16
N ARG A 248 17.76 23.77 44.91
CA ARG A 248 18.38 24.81 45.77
C ARG A 248 17.90 24.77 47.21
N ASN A 249 16.67 24.31 47.42
CA ASN A 249 16.06 24.18 48.74
C ASN A 249 16.26 22.77 49.28
N ARG A 250 16.31 22.62 50.64
CA ARG A 250 16.39 21.30 51.25
C ARG A 250 15.16 20.48 50.84
N GLN A 251 15.40 19.36 50.13
CA GLN A 251 14.35 18.47 49.65
C GLN A 251 13.73 17.70 50.85
N PRO A 252 12.40 17.56 50.95
CA PRO A 252 11.77 16.78 51.98
C PRO A 252 12.12 15.29 51.80
N GLN A 253 12.06 14.55 52.88
CA GLN A 253 12.10 13.08 52.84
C GLN A 253 10.76 12.57 52.39
N PHE A 254 10.76 11.56 51.52
CA PHE A 254 9.53 10.93 51.03
C PHE A 254 9.12 9.78 51.95
N GLN A 255 7.81 9.62 52.14
CA GLN A 255 7.28 8.50 52.87
C GLN A 255 7.59 7.21 52.13
N VAL A 256 8.27 6.25 52.78
CA VAL A 256 8.65 4.97 52.17
C VAL A 256 7.44 4.02 52.10
N SER A 257 6.77 3.80 53.21
CA SER A 257 5.68 2.85 53.28
C SER A 257 4.58 3.09 52.25
N GLY A 258 4.24 2.09 51.49
CA GLY A 258 3.23 2.14 50.45
C GLY A 258 3.62 2.92 49.17
N MET A 259 4.90 3.09 48.88
CA MET A 259 5.35 3.80 47.70
C MET A 259 4.94 3.05 46.42
N SER A 260 5.06 1.73 46.39
CA SER A 260 4.59 0.92 45.25
C SER A 260 3.11 1.14 44.97
N TYR A 261 2.24 1.23 45.98
CA TYR A 261 0.82 1.54 45.76
C TYR A 261 0.56 2.95 45.22
N ARG A 262 1.40 3.94 45.62
CA ARG A 262 1.29 5.33 45.09
C ARG A 262 1.78 5.44 43.66
N VAL A 263 2.70 4.59 43.25
CA VAL A 263 3.21 4.53 41.88
C VAL A 263 2.27 3.67 41.03
N ASN A 264 1.96 2.45 41.46
CA ASN A 264 1.15 1.45 40.75
C ASN A 264 -0.32 1.54 41.12
N THR A 265 -0.97 2.64 40.76
CA THR A 265 -2.39 2.85 41.02
C THR A 265 -3.29 2.04 40.10
N LYS A 266 -4.58 1.91 40.43
CA LYS A 266 -5.57 1.26 39.55
C LYS A 266 -5.69 2.02 38.22
N GLU A 267 -5.70 3.35 38.28
CA GLU A 267 -5.79 4.22 37.11
C GLU A 267 -4.58 4.03 36.18
N ALA A 268 -3.38 3.93 36.74
CA ALA A 268 -2.16 3.66 35.99
C ALA A 268 -2.22 2.32 35.26
N ARG A 269 -2.69 1.25 35.91
CA ARG A 269 -2.88 -0.07 35.25
C ARG A 269 -3.95 -0.03 34.16
N VAL A 270 -5.07 0.66 34.39
CA VAL A 270 -6.11 0.86 33.37
C VAL A 270 -5.56 1.60 32.16
N LEU A 271 -4.76 2.64 32.39
CA LEU A 271 -4.10 3.39 31.33
C LEU A 271 -3.11 2.51 30.55
N ALA A 272 -2.29 1.72 31.24
CA ALA A 272 -1.37 0.78 30.60
C ALA A 272 -2.10 -0.21 29.69
N GLY A 273 -3.20 -0.79 30.14
CA GLY A 273 -4.04 -1.67 29.34
C GLY A 273 -4.67 -0.97 28.12
N LYS A 274 -5.11 0.29 28.25
CA LYS A 274 -5.60 1.10 27.10
C LYS A 274 -4.50 1.34 26.08
N LEU A 275 -3.31 1.71 26.52
CA LEU A 275 -2.16 1.94 25.63
C LEU A 275 -1.77 0.67 24.88
N SER A 276 -1.66 -0.46 25.56
CA SER A 276 -1.32 -1.75 24.94
C SER A 276 -2.35 -2.15 23.88
N ARG A 277 -3.64 -2.00 24.16
CA ARG A 277 -4.70 -2.27 23.19
C ARG A 277 -4.66 -1.33 22.00
N SER A 278 -4.45 -0.03 22.24
CA SER A 278 -4.36 0.97 21.15
C SER A 278 -3.12 0.82 20.28
N ALA A 279 -2.09 0.13 20.76
CA ALA A 279 -0.88 -0.18 20.01
C ALA A 279 -1.02 -1.39 19.08
N VAL A 280 -2.08 -2.21 19.23
CA VAL A 280 -2.30 -3.36 18.35
C VAL A 280 -2.41 -2.90 16.90
N THR A 281 -1.58 -3.48 16.05
CA THR A 281 -1.42 -3.08 14.66
C THR A 281 -1.69 -4.25 13.73
N VAL A 282 -2.64 -4.08 12.82
CA VAL A 282 -2.84 -5.02 11.70
C VAL A 282 -1.93 -4.59 10.55
N LEU A 283 -0.81 -5.25 10.39
CA LEU A 283 0.22 -4.90 9.39
C LEU A 283 -0.20 -5.22 7.95
N SER A 284 -1.01 -6.25 7.77
CA SER A 284 -1.63 -6.60 6.49
C SER A 284 -2.98 -7.28 6.71
N ASN A 285 -3.90 -7.06 5.77
CA ASN A 285 -5.20 -7.72 5.72
C ASN A 285 -5.61 -7.84 4.24
N TYR A 286 -4.97 -8.76 3.53
CA TYR A 286 -5.21 -8.93 2.10
C TYR A 286 -6.56 -9.57 1.86
N PHE A 287 -7.33 -8.98 0.92
CA PHE A 287 -8.65 -9.44 0.53
C PHE A 287 -9.66 -9.51 1.70
N ASP A 288 -9.44 -8.67 2.72
CA ASP A 288 -10.30 -8.58 3.89
C ASP A 288 -10.53 -9.95 4.56
N VAL A 289 -9.45 -10.77 4.68
CA VAL A 289 -9.52 -12.05 5.38
C VAL A 289 -9.91 -11.87 6.85
N LEU A 290 -9.57 -10.72 7.44
CA LEU A 290 -10.10 -10.26 8.72
C LEU A 290 -11.23 -9.25 8.48
N PRO A 291 -12.30 -9.31 9.30
CA PRO A 291 -12.52 -10.21 10.42
C PRO A 291 -12.80 -11.66 10.00
N LEU A 292 -12.44 -12.61 10.88
CA LEU A 292 -12.77 -14.03 10.71
C LEU A 292 -14.28 -14.25 10.92
N THR A 293 -14.81 -15.23 10.20
CA THR A 293 -16.25 -15.55 10.28
C THR A 293 -16.51 -16.63 11.33
N PRO A 294 -17.33 -16.39 12.37
CA PRO A 294 -17.63 -17.38 13.40
C PRO A 294 -18.34 -18.65 12.87
N VAL A 295 -18.97 -18.56 11.70
CA VAL A 295 -19.69 -19.66 11.04
C VAL A 295 -18.76 -20.65 10.35
N GLU A 296 -17.50 -20.29 10.11
CA GLU A 296 -16.48 -21.17 9.51
C GLU A 296 -15.87 -22.08 10.57
N SER A 297 -16.53 -23.22 10.85
CA SER A 297 -16.10 -24.19 11.86
C SER A 297 -14.82 -24.98 11.49
N ASN A 298 -14.13 -24.63 10.41
CA ASN A 298 -12.95 -25.35 9.92
C ASN A 298 -11.69 -24.47 10.02
N MET A 299 -11.32 -24.13 11.26
CA MET A 299 -10.15 -23.32 11.59
C MET A 299 -9.22 -24.06 12.54
N ALA A 300 -7.93 -23.79 12.44
CA ALA A 300 -6.91 -24.27 13.38
C ALA A 300 -6.03 -23.12 13.86
N ILE A 301 -5.51 -23.26 15.08
CA ILE A 301 -4.40 -22.45 15.61
C ILE A 301 -3.15 -23.31 15.60
N LEU A 302 -2.07 -22.75 15.06
CA LEU A 302 -0.71 -23.29 15.21
C LEU A 302 0.09 -22.37 16.11
N SER A 303 0.44 -22.81 17.31
CA SER A 303 1.27 -22.08 18.24
C SER A 303 2.75 -22.37 18.03
N ILE A 304 3.56 -21.32 17.99
CA ILE A 304 5.01 -21.36 17.86
C ILE A 304 5.64 -20.51 18.96
N GLY A 305 6.67 -21.03 19.60
CA GLY A 305 7.39 -20.35 20.67
C GLY A 305 7.29 -21.08 22.01
N GLU A 306 7.17 -20.34 23.11
CA GLU A 306 7.09 -20.92 24.43
C GLU A 306 5.75 -21.64 24.63
N ARG A 307 5.84 -22.93 24.96
CA ARG A 307 4.65 -23.77 25.15
C ARG A 307 3.73 -23.23 26.24
N HIS A 308 2.43 -23.24 25.99
CA HIS A 308 1.35 -22.76 26.87
C HIS A 308 1.35 -21.24 27.18
N ARG A 309 2.22 -20.46 26.55
CA ARG A 309 2.25 -19.02 26.79
C ARG A 309 1.13 -18.25 26.09
N ASP A 310 0.50 -18.83 25.08
CA ASP A 310 -0.65 -18.27 24.35
C ASP A 310 -2.00 -18.86 24.77
N VAL A 311 -2.07 -19.55 25.92
CA VAL A 311 -3.33 -20.12 26.43
C VAL A 311 -4.45 -19.10 26.50
N PRO A 312 -4.26 -17.85 27.00
CA PRO A 312 -5.33 -16.85 27.02
C PRO A 312 -5.89 -16.49 25.64
N PHE A 313 -5.03 -16.48 24.61
CA PHE A 313 -5.45 -16.27 23.23
C PHE A 313 -6.27 -17.44 22.71
N VAL A 314 -5.76 -18.67 22.89
CA VAL A 314 -6.40 -19.89 22.41
C VAL A 314 -7.78 -20.10 23.08
N GLU A 315 -7.87 -19.89 24.40
CA GLU A 315 -9.14 -19.97 25.13
C GLU A 315 -10.15 -18.96 24.60
N ARG A 316 -9.73 -17.70 24.41
CA ARG A 316 -10.62 -16.65 23.88
C ARG A 316 -11.05 -16.94 22.45
N MET A 317 -10.17 -17.46 21.61
CA MET A 317 -10.53 -17.92 20.25
C MET A 317 -11.61 -19.02 20.30
N LYS A 318 -11.49 -20.00 21.22
CA LYS A 318 -12.48 -21.06 21.40
C LYS A 318 -13.86 -20.56 21.87
N GLU A 319 -13.92 -19.42 22.56
CA GLU A 319 -15.19 -18.77 22.90
C GLU A 319 -15.92 -18.19 21.69
N HIS A 320 -15.18 -17.84 20.61
CA HIS A 320 -15.75 -17.28 19.38
C HIS A 320 -16.17 -18.33 18.37
N VAL A 321 -15.39 -19.42 18.24
CA VAL A 321 -15.59 -20.45 17.23
C VAL A 321 -14.98 -21.79 17.68
N GLY A 322 -15.54 -22.89 17.20
CA GLY A 322 -14.89 -24.20 17.33
C GLY A 322 -13.57 -24.21 16.54
N ILE A 323 -12.44 -24.32 17.24
CA ILE A 323 -11.12 -24.27 16.66
C ILE A 323 -10.20 -25.33 17.27
N ASP A 324 -9.46 -26.03 16.44
CA ASP A 324 -8.45 -26.99 16.88
C ASP A 324 -7.11 -26.28 17.12
N HIS A 325 -6.33 -26.84 18.03
CA HIS A 325 -5.07 -26.22 18.45
C HIS A 325 -3.91 -27.20 18.30
N PHE A 326 -2.91 -26.77 17.56
CA PHE A 326 -1.65 -27.47 17.33
C PHE A 326 -0.49 -26.66 17.89
N TYR A 327 0.52 -27.36 18.34
CA TYR A 327 1.75 -26.75 18.85
C TYR A 327 2.96 -27.34 18.13
N LEU A 328 3.84 -26.47 17.64
CA LEU A 328 5.13 -26.85 17.07
C LEU A 328 6.26 -26.44 18.04
N SER A 329 6.96 -27.45 18.57
CA SER A 329 8.14 -27.19 19.40
C SER A 329 9.31 -26.68 18.55
N GLY A 330 10.13 -25.78 19.10
CA GLY A 330 11.31 -25.27 18.42
C GLY A 330 12.40 -26.32 18.16
N ASP A 331 12.37 -27.45 18.89
CA ASP A 331 13.24 -28.63 18.71
C ASP A 331 12.59 -29.76 17.92
N ALA A 332 11.38 -29.52 17.32
CA ALA A 332 10.71 -30.50 16.50
C ALA A 332 11.60 -30.99 15.34
N ASP A 333 11.57 -32.28 15.07
CA ASP A 333 12.24 -32.85 13.91
C ASP A 333 11.40 -32.68 12.63
N GLU A 334 11.95 -33.02 11.49
CA GLU A 334 11.27 -32.92 10.21
C GLU A 334 10.00 -33.78 10.12
N ALA A 335 10.02 -34.96 10.76
CA ALA A 335 8.84 -35.86 10.78
C ALA A 335 7.68 -35.21 11.57
N ALA A 336 7.95 -34.61 12.72
CA ALA A 336 6.96 -33.87 13.49
C ALA A 336 6.39 -32.69 12.72
N ARG A 337 7.23 -31.92 12.00
CA ARG A 337 6.77 -30.83 11.13
C ARG A 337 5.86 -31.33 10.03
N GLN A 338 6.21 -32.42 9.33
CA GLN A 338 5.38 -33.00 8.29
C GLN A 338 4.03 -33.50 8.82
N VAL A 339 3.98 -34.08 10.01
CA VAL A 339 2.73 -34.52 10.64
C VAL A 339 1.82 -33.33 10.90
N VAL A 340 2.35 -32.25 11.47
CA VAL A 340 1.58 -31.02 11.72
C VAL A 340 1.11 -30.40 10.39
N ALA A 341 1.99 -30.33 9.38
CA ALA A 341 1.61 -29.83 8.06
C ALA A 341 0.47 -30.63 7.43
N GLU A 342 0.54 -31.95 7.50
CA GLU A 342 -0.51 -32.83 6.98
C GLU A 342 -1.84 -32.66 7.71
N GLN A 343 -1.81 -32.55 9.04
CA GLN A 343 -3.00 -32.28 9.84
C GLN A 343 -3.63 -30.92 9.48
N LEU A 344 -2.82 -29.89 9.26
CA LEU A 344 -3.30 -28.54 8.92
C LEU A 344 -3.94 -28.45 7.52
N ARG A 345 -3.68 -29.41 6.62
CA ARG A 345 -4.32 -29.46 5.29
C ARG A 345 -5.84 -29.58 5.35
N ALA A 346 -6.37 -30.15 6.43
CA ALA A 346 -7.79 -30.32 6.60
C ALA A 346 -8.54 -29.00 6.91
N TYR A 347 -7.79 -27.94 7.23
CA TYR A 347 -8.38 -26.67 7.71
C TYR A 347 -8.41 -25.61 6.60
N ARG A 348 -9.52 -24.89 6.55
CA ARG A 348 -9.75 -23.80 5.59
C ARG A 348 -9.04 -22.51 5.99
N ARG A 349 -8.79 -22.30 7.28
CA ARG A 349 -8.08 -21.15 7.85
C ARG A 349 -7.10 -21.64 8.91
N VAL A 350 -5.91 -21.08 8.92
CA VAL A 350 -4.91 -21.35 9.96
C VAL A 350 -4.44 -20.04 10.56
N VAL A 351 -4.60 -19.93 11.88
CA VAL A 351 -4.06 -18.80 12.65
C VAL A 351 -2.73 -19.25 13.26
N VAL A 352 -1.64 -18.62 12.88
CA VAL A 352 -0.30 -18.90 13.42
C VAL A 352 -0.06 -17.93 14.58
N SER A 353 0.01 -18.46 15.82
CA SER A 353 0.29 -17.71 17.04
C SER A 353 1.78 -17.76 17.35
N VAL A 354 2.46 -16.60 17.27
CA VAL A 354 3.88 -16.45 17.60
C VAL A 354 4.00 -15.74 18.94
N VAL A 355 4.60 -16.40 19.93
CA VAL A 355 4.59 -15.90 21.31
C VAL A 355 5.98 -15.82 21.91
N GLY A 356 6.33 -14.65 22.43
CA GLY A 356 7.61 -14.36 23.06
C GLY A 356 8.73 -14.03 22.06
N GLU A 357 9.93 -13.81 22.60
CA GLU A 357 11.13 -13.54 21.80
C GLU A 357 11.71 -14.87 21.33
N VAL A 358 11.28 -15.32 20.15
CA VAL A 358 11.59 -16.63 19.60
C VAL A 358 12.72 -16.54 18.58
N TYR A 359 13.74 -17.38 18.71
CA TYR A 359 14.70 -17.61 17.63
C TYR A 359 14.13 -18.61 16.64
N ILE A 360 14.12 -18.27 15.35
CA ILE A 360 13.68 -19.13 14.28
C ILE A 360 14.86 -19.58 13.45
N GLY A 361 15.05 -20.89 13.37
CA GLY A 361 16.05 -21.53 12.51
C GLY A 361 15.57 -21.65 11.06
N GLU A 362 16.48 -21.94 10.15
CA GLU A 362 16.19 -22.11 8.73
C GLU A 362 15.09 -23.17 8.45
N ARG A 363 15.07 -24.25 9.23
CA ARG A 363 14.06 -25.32 9.10
C ARG A 363 12.66 -24.86 9.48
N ASP A 364 12.53 -24.09 10.55
CA ASP A 364 11.24 -23.56 10.98
C ASP A 364 10.74 -22.53 9.98
N MET A 365 11.64 -21.70 9.43
CA MET A 365 11.28 -20.74 8.40
C MET A 365 10.80 -21.44 7.14
N ALA A 366 11.52 -22.48 6.66
CA ALA A 366 11.12 -23.26 5.49
C ALA A 366 9.75 -23.94 5.69
N PHE A 367 9.48 -24.46 6.89
CA PHE A 367 8.19 -25.03 7.26
C PHE A 367 7.07 -23.97 7.18
N LEU A 368 7.27 -22.81 7.81
CA LEU A 368 6.29 -21.74 7.80
C LEU A 368 6.06 -21.20 6.39
N GLU A 369 7.10 -21.04 5.61
CA GLU A 369 6.99 -20.65 4.21
C GLU A 369 6.23 -21.68 3.35
N GLY A 370 6.26 -22.95 3.71
CA GLY A 370 5.51 -24.01 3.04
C GLY A 370 4.02 -24.04 3.39
N LEU A 371 3.62 -23.59 4.57
CA LEU A 371 2.24 -23.68 5.04
C LEU A 371 1.24 -22.89 4.17
N HIS A 372 1.65 -21.77 3.57
CA HIS A 372 0.78 -20.93 2.71
C HIS A 372 0.18 -21.69 1.52
N LEU A 373 0.76 -22.83 1.13
CA LEU A 373 0.25 -23.64 0.03
C LEU A 373 -1.06 -24.36 0.39
N GLN A 374 -1.41 -24.42 1.66
CA GLN A 374 -2.50 -25.24 2.18
C GLN A 374 -3.76 -24.43 2.52
N ALA A 375 -3.60 -23.29 3.17
CA ALA A 375 -4.70 -22.41 3.59
C ALA A 375 -4.24 -20.95 3.68
N PRO A 376 -5.15 -19.96 3.70
CA PRO A 376 -4.83 -18.59 4.10
C PRO A 376 -4.28 -18.61 5.53
N LEU A 377 -3.14 -17.96 5.73
CA LEU A 377 -2.48 -17.86 7.02
C LEU A 377 -2.74 -16.48 7.62
N VAL A 378 -3.19 -16.46 8.87
CA VAL A 378 -3.32 -15.26 9.70
C VAL A 378 -2.30 -15.35 10.83
N TYR A 379 -1.32 -14.47 10.85
CA TYR A 379 -0.33 -14.42 11.93
C TYR A 379 -0.79 -13.48 13.04
N THR A 380 -0.76 -13.97 14.27
CA THR A 380 -0.92 -13.18 15.49
C THR A 380 0.40 -13.20 16.26
N CYS A 381 1.03 -12.04 16.37
CA CYS A 381 2.41 -11.93 16.83
C CYS A 381 2.46 -11.21 18.17
N PHE A 382 2.57 -11.99 19.25
CA PHE A 382 2.73 -11.55 20.63
C PHE A 382 4.23 -11.42 20.95
N THR A 383 4.91 -10.59 20.20
CA THR A 383 6.37 -10.47 20.23
C THR A 383 6.80 -9.06 19.78
N SER A 384 8.09 -8.72 19.97
CA SER A 384 8.62 -7.43 19.53
C SER A 384 8.73 -7.31 18.00
N HIS A 385 8.76 -6.09 17.49
CA HIS A 385 9.03 -5.80 16.07
C HIS A 385 10.39 -6.38 15.59
N ARG A 386 11.37 -6.51 16.47
CA ARG A 386 12.70 -7.09 16.15
C ARG A 386 12.61 -8.58 15.88
N THR A 387 11.92 -9.31 16.75
CA THR A 387 11.64 -10.73 16.52
C THR A 387 10.78 -10.92 15.28
N LEU A 388 9.73 -10.07 15.09
CA LEU A 388 8.88 -10.15 13.91
C LEU A 388 9.65 -10.00 12.60
N GLN A 389 10.70 -9.20 12.58
CA GLN A 389 11.55 -9.02 11.39
C GLN A 389 12.16 -10.33 10.91
N LEU A 390 12.45 -11.26 11.82
CA LEU A 390 13.01 -12.58 11.48
C LEU A 390 11.99 -13.44 10.71
N PHE A 391 10.70 -13.22 10.90
CA PHE A 391 9.62 -13.94 10.25
C PHE A 391 9.22 -13.39 8.88
N THR A 392 9.81 -12.27 8.43
CA THR A 392 9.39 -11.58 7.20
C THR A 392 9.23 -12.47 5.97
N PRO A 393 10.08 -13.50 5.70
CA PRO A 393 9.88 -14.40 4.57
C PRO A 393 8.55 -15.17 4.63
N ALA A 394 8.17 -15.68 5.80
CA ALA A 394 6.88 -16.36 6.00
C ALA A 394 5.71 -15.37 5.98
N LEU A 395 5.87 -14.20 6.64
CA LEU A 395 4.83 -13.16 6.67
C LEU A 395 4.50 -12.62 5.29
N ALA A 396 5.48 -12.56 4.39
CA ALA A 396 5.27 -12.14 2.99
C ALA A 396 4.28 -13.05 2.23
N LYS A 397 4.07 -14.26 2.70
CA LYS A 397 3.16 -15.26 2.12
C LYS A 397 1.86 -15.42 2.92
N SER A 398 1.64 -14.58 3.93
CA SER A 398 0.42 -14.60 4.75
C SER A 398 -0.69 -13.76 4.16
N SER A 399 -1.93 -14.02 4.59
CA SER A 399 -3.11 -13.23 4.22
C SER A 399 -3.32 -12.05 5.17
N ALA A 400 -2.99 -12.20 6.44
CA ALA A 400 -3.03 -11.12 7.42
C ALA A 400 -1.95 -11.30 8.49
N VAL A 401 -1.50 -10.17 9.06
CA VAL A 401 -0.53 -10.12 10.17
C VAL A 401 -1.01 -9.12 11.21
N VAL A 402 -1.13 -9.57 12.45
CA VAL A 402 -1.49 -8.74 13.61
C VAL A 402 -0.32 -8.72 14.58
N LEU A 403 0.19 -7.55 14.91
CA LEU A 403 1.28 -7.32 15.85
C LEU A 403 0.72 -6.77 17.17
N ALA A 404 0.96 -7.48 18.27
CA ALA A 404 0.52 -7.11 19.60
C ALA A 404 1.66 -6.58 20.52
N HIS A 405 2.90 -6.64 20.08
CA HIS A 405 4.12 -6.18 20.74
C HIS A 405 4.53 -6.93 22.02
N THR A 406 3.61 -7.51 22.77
CA THR A 406 3.88 -8.27 24.00
C THR A 406 2.98 -9.49 24.12
N ALA A 407 3.34 -10.42 25.03
CA ALA A 407 2.58 -11.64 25.31
C ALA A 407 1.70 -11.50 26.58
N ASP A 408 1.23 -10.29 26.91
CA ASP A 408 0.33 -10.06 28.05
C ASP A 408 -1.01 -10.80 27.87
N ALA A 409 -1.51 -11.41 28.95
CA ALA A 409 -2.71 -12.24 28.89
C ALA A 409 -3.99 -11.48 28.48
N ASP A 410 -4.17 -10.24 28.95
CA ASP A 410 -5.34 -9.44 28.60
C ASP A 410 -5.26 -8.94 27.16
N LEU A 411 -4.04 -8.64 26.69
CA LEU A 411 -3.80 -8.27 25.30
C LEU A 411 -4.02 -9.45 24.35
N GLN A 412 -3.64 -10.66 24.74
CA GLN A 412 -3.92 -11.87 23.98
C GLN A 412 -5.43 -12.09 23.77
N ARG A 413 -6.24 -11.92 24.83
CA ARG A 413 -7.71 -11.98 24.72
C ARG A 413 -8.26 -10.88 23.80
N TYR A 414 -7.72 -9.68 23.95
CA TYR A 414 -8.11 -8.55 23.12
C TYR A 414 -7.82 -8.78 21.62
N VAL A 415 -6.66 -9.34 21.29
CA VAL A 415 -6.30 -9.67 19.90
C VAL A 415 -7.25 -10.71 19.31
N ALA A 416 -7.66 -11.72 20.11
CA ALA A 416 -8.69 -12.67 19.68
C ALA A 416 -10.00 -11.94 19.32
N ASP A 417 -10.41 -10.93 20.11
CA ASP A 417 -11.60 -10.11 19.81
C ASP A 417 -11.40 -9.25 18.54
N VAL A 418 -10.19 -8.75 18.30
CA VAL A 418 -9.85 -8.01 17.06
C VAL A 418 -10.04 -8.89 15.82
N LEU A 419 -9.61 -10.17 15.87
CA LEU A 419 -9.73 -11.09 14.73
C LEU A 419 -11.19 -11.30 14.29
N PHE A 420 -12.17 -11.10 15.17
CA PHE A 420 -13.60 -11.20 14.87
C PHE A 420 -14.31 -9.84 14.82
N ALA A 421 -13.57 -8.75 14.68
CA ALA A 421 -14.09 -7.37 14.72
C ALA A 421 -15.03 -7.09 15.91
N LYS A 422 -14.73 -7.63 17.08
CA LYS A 422 -15.39 -7.31 18.35
C LYS A 422 -14.65 -6.23 19.12
N ALA A 423 -13.38 -5.98 18.76
CA ALA A 423 -12.55 -4.92 19.29
C ALA A 423 -11.80 -4.23 18.14
N PRO A 424 -11.52 -2.91 18.26
CA PRO A 424 -10.81 -2.16 17.21
C PRO A 424 -9.31 -2.43 17.24
N ALA A 425 -8.65 -2.26 16.08
CA ALA A 425 -7.19 -2.16 15.95
C ALA A 425 -6.84 -1.11 14.89
N ASN A 426 -6.24 -0.02 15.31
CA ASN A 426 -5.96 1.16 14.47
C ASN A 426 -4.49 1.59 14.55
N GLY A 427 -3.62 0.79 15.16
CA GLY A 427 -2.20 1.09 15.29
C GLY A 427 -1.48 1.19 13.94
N LYS A 428 -0.44 2.03 13.89
CA LYS A 428 0.48 2.14 12.75
C LYS A 428 1.92 2.12 13.23
N ILE A 429 2.74 1.25 12.63
CA ILE A 429 4.13 1.12 13.05
C ILE A 429 4.94 2.40 12.76
N PRO A 430 5.75 2.87 13.73
CA PRO A 430 6.59 4.06 13.54
C PRO A 430 7.94 3.76 12.89
N VAL A 431 8.30 2.50 12.71
CA VAL A 431 9.60 2.03 12.19
C VAL A 431 9.37 0.98 11.11
N ASP A 432 10.37 0.80 10.24
CA ASP A 432 10.34 -0.27 9.24
C ASP A 432 10.49 -1.64 9.92
N ILE A 433 9.72 -2.63 9.50
CA ILE A 433 9.92 -4.05 9.85
C ILE A 433 10.41 -4.77 8.59
N GLY A 434 11.71 -4.83 8.46
CA GLY A 434 12.37 -5.28 7.24
C GLY A 434 11.95 -4.42 6.01
N ARG A 435 11.93 -5.05 4.84
CA ARG A 435 11.42 -4.41 3.61
C ARG A 435 9.92 -4.64 3.39
N LEU A 436 9.30 -5.49 4.22
CA LEU A 436 7.92 -5.92 4.02
C LEU A 436 6.91 -4.89 4.54
N PHE A 437 7.19 -4.31 5.71
CA PHE A 437 6.29 -3.36 6.35
C PHE A 437 7.03 -2.05 6.62
N PRO A 438 6.93 -1.04 5.74
CA PRO A 438 7.50 0.28 5.98
C PRO A 438 6.81 1.02 7.10
N ALA A 439 7.49 1.99 7.71
CA ALA A 439 6.92 2.88 8.71
C ALA A 439 5.61 3.53 8.19
N GLY A 440 4.62 3.64 9.06
CA GLY A 440 3.27 4.08 8.71
C GLY A 440 2.31 2.96 8.32
N THR A 441 2.80 1.71 8.18
CA THR A 441 1.93 0.55 7.88
C THR A 441 0.97 0.27 9.03
N GLY A 442 -0.30 0.07 8.69
CA GLY A 442 -1.37 -0.35 9.59
C GLY A 442 -2.72 -0.29 8.88
N CYS A 443 -3.49 -1.37 8.99
CA CYS A 443 -4.87 -1.48 8.52
C CYS A 443 -5.83 -1.32 9.69
N ALA A 444 -6.95 -0.64 9.51
CA ALA A 444 -7.96 -0.50 10.54
C ALA A 444 -8.87 -1.73 10.60
N ILE A 445 -9.16 -2.21 11.80
CA ILE A 445 -10.28 -3.10 12.09
C ILE A 445 -11.21 -2.34 13.04
N GLU A 446 -12.46 -2.20 12.65
CA GLU A 446 -13.49 -1.55 13.47
C GLU A 446 -14.54 -2.58 13.93
N PRO A 447 -15.11 -2.41 15.13
CA PRO A 447 -16.17 -3.29 15.60
C PRO A 447 -17.36 -3.34 14.65
N GLY A 448 -17.78 -4.56 14.29
CA GLY A 448 -18.89 -4.79 13.38
C GLY A 448 -18.53 -4.76 11.89
N MET A 449 -17.25 -4.69 11.53
CA MET A 449 -16.81 -4.90 10.14
C MET A 449 -17.26 -6.30 9.66
N GLU A 450 -17.68 -6.34 8.41
CA GLU A 450 -18.01 -7.60 7.73
C GLU A 450 -16.76 -8.22 7.09
N PRO A 451 -16.64 -9.55 7.09
CA PRO A 451 -15.55 -10.24 6.42
C PRO A 451 -15.61 -10.08 4.90
N GLY A 452 -14.47 -10.19 4.24
CA GLY A 452 -14.40 -10.23 2.78
C GLY A 452 -15.20 -11.40 2.21
N ARG A 453 -15.95 -11.14 1.13
CA ARG A 453 -16.86 -12.13 0.55
C ARG A 453 -16.16 -13.16 -0.33
N ASN A 454 -15.04 -12.77 -0.97
CA ASN A 454 -14.39 -13.58 -2.00
C ASN A 454 -12.88 -13.67 -1.71
N ILE A 455 -12.51 -14.60 -0.87
CA ILE A 455 -11.11 -14.87 -0.53
C ILE A 455 -10.51 -15.72 -1.65
N PRO A 456 -9.39 -15.29 -2.30
CA PRO A 456 -8.80 -16.00 -3.43
C PRO A 456 -8.49 -17.47 -3.16
N GLU A 457 -8.10 -17.81 -1.93
CA GLU A 457 -7.79 -19.17 -1.52
C GLU A 457 -9.00 -20.11 -1.63
N ASP A 458 -10.21 -19.59 -1.46
CA ASP A 458 -11.45 -20.38 -1.61
C ASP A 458 -11.70 -20.80 -3.06
N CYS A 459 -11.11 -20.06 -4.00
CA CYS A 459 -11.14 -20.35 -5.43
C CYS A 459 -9.85 -21.00 -5.94
N GLY A 460 -8.97 -21.47 -5.06
CA GLY A 460 -7.70 -22.10 -5.43
C GLY A 460 -6.63 -21.14 -5.93
N MET A 461 -6.69 -19.88 -5.54
CA MET A 461 -5.68 -18.87 -5.84
C MET A 461 -4.98 -18.40 -4.56
N ARG A 462 -3.81 -17.76 -4.70
CA ARG A 462 -3.00 -17.29 -3.57
C ARG A 462 -3.08 -15.77 -3.47
N SER A 463 -3.67 -15.27 -2.40
CA SER A 463 -3.86 -13.83 -2.18
C SER A 463 -2.55 -13.05 -2.16
N TYR A 464 -1.49 -13.58 -1.53
CA TYR A 464 -0.20 -12.90 -1.47
C TYR A 464 0.48 -12.73 -2.85
N VAL A 465 0.18 -13.60 -3.82
CA VAL A 465 0.65 -13.46 -5.19
C VAL A 465 -0.18 -12.40 -5.92
N LEU A 466 -1.52 -12.47 -5.82
CA LEU A 466 -2.41 -11.49 -6.44
C LEU A 466 -2.14 -10.08 -5.90
N GLN A 467 -1.78 -9.94 -4.64
CA GLN A 467 -1.45 -8.63 -4.04
C GLN A 467 -0.24 -7.95 -4.72
N LYS A 468 0.68 -8.70 -5.32
CA LYS A 468 1.82 -8.14 -6.07
C LYS A 468 1.38 -7.32 -7.30
N ILE A 469 0.15 -7.55 -7.79
CA ILE A 469 -0.45 -6.76 -8.88
C ILE A 469 -0.46 -5.28 -8.54
N ASP A 470 -0.76 -4.93 -7.28
CA ASP A 470 -0.76 -3.54 -6.80
C ASP A 470 0.59 -2.85 -7.09
N GLY A 471 1.70 -3.56 -6.89
CA GLY A 471 3.04 -3.04 -7.14
C GLY A 471 3.31 -2.77 -8.63
N ILE A 472 2.85 -3.66 -9.52
CA ILE A 472 2.98 -3.45 -10.98
C ILE A 472 2.17 -2.24 -11.42
N VAL A 473 0.92 -2.14 -10.95
CA VAL A 473 0.01 -1.04 -11.31
C VAL A 473 0.54 0.30 -10.81
N ARG A 474 1.01 0.39 -9.57
CA ARG A 474 1.58 1.62 -9.01
C ARG A 474 2.83 2.08 -9.78
N LYS A 475 3.72 1.18 -10.14
CA LYS A 475 4.87 1.51 -11.01
C LYS A 475 4.43 2.08 -12.36
N GLY A 476 3.33 1.57 -12.92
CA GLY A 476 2.73 2.12 -14.13
C GLY A 476 2.22 3.55 -13.95
N LEU A 477 1.53 3.85 -12.85
CA LEU A 477 1.08 5.19 -12.48
C LEU A 477 2.26 6.15 -12.29
N GLU A 478 3.26 5.74 -11.51
CA GLU A 478 4.48 6.53 -11.24
C GLU A 478 5.27 6.84 -12.51
N ALA A 479 5.33 5.89 -13.44
CA ALA A 479 5.95 6.08 -14.75
C ALA A 479 5.11 6.94 -15.71
N GLY A 480 3.83 7.24 -15.38
CA GLY A 480 2.90 7.93 -16.27
C GLY A 480 2.45 7.07 -17.45
N ALA A 481 2.31 5.76 -17.26
CA ALA A 481 1.77 4.86 -18.29
C ALA A 481 0.25 5.08 -18.49
N TYR A 482 -0.43 5.54 -17.48
CA TYR A 482 -1.85 5.94 -17.45
C TYR A 482 -2.12 6.76 -16.18
N PRO A 483 -3.09 7.69 -16.18
CA PRO A 483 -3.50 8.39 -14.95
C PRO A 483 -4.38 7.53 -14.04
N GLY A 484 -5.19 6.62 -14.60
CA GLY A 484 -6.05 5.73 -13.85
C GLY A 484 -6.33 4.40 -14.55
N CYS A 485 -6.65 3.37 -13.75
CA CYS A 485 -7.01 2.07 -14.29
C CYS A 485 -7.89 1.25 -13.34
N CYS A 486 -8.55 0.23 -13.91
CA CYS A 486 -9.23 -0.84 -13.22
C CYS A 486 -8.55 -2.18 -13.55
N VAL A 487 -8.36 -3.03 -12.54
CA VAL A 487 -7.90 -4.41 -12.69
C VAL A 487 -8.93 -5.32 -12.04
N LEU A 488 -9.50 -6.21 -12.83
CA LEU A 488 -10.51 -7.16 -12.38
C LEU A 488 -10.09 -8.59 -12.79
N VAL A 489 -10.10 -9.49 -11.83
CA VAL A 489 -9.92 -10.94 -12.07
C VAL A 489 -11.11 -11.68 -11.50
N TRP A 490 -11.82 -12.40 -12.36
CA TRP A 490 -12.84 -13.36 -11.97
C TRP A 490 -12.29 -14.78 -12.04
N LYS A 491 -12.68 -15.59 -11.08
CA LYS A 491 -12.38 -17.03 -11.02
C LYS A 491 -13.66 -17.77 -10.65
N ASP A 492 -14.03 -18.78 -11.45
CA ASP A 492 -15.28 -19.55 -11.26
C ASP A 492 -16.54 -18.65 -11.13
N GLY A 493 -16.59 -17.57 -11.92
CA GLY A 493 -17.72 -16.64 -11.94
C GLY A 493 -17.76 -15.64 -10.78
N GLN A 494 -16.71 -15.56 -9.94
CA GLN A 494 -16.63 -14.67 -8.80
C GLN A 494 -15.39 -13.74 -8.89
N PRO A 495 -15.53 -12.47 -8.52
CA PRO A 495 -14.38 -11.57 -8.46
C PRO A 495 -13.44 -11.98 -7.32
N VAL A 496 -12.19 -12.29 -7.64
CA VAL A 496 -11.12 -12.63 -6.67
C VAL A 496 -10.08 -11.53 -6.52
N TYR A 497 -10.04 -10.60 -7.48
CA TYR A 497 -9.26 -9.37 -7.40
C TYR A 497 -10.05 -8.28 -8.15
N ASP A 498 -10.38 -7.19 -7.46
CA ASP A 498 -11.18 -6.11 -8.03
C ASP A 498 -10.75 -4.77 -7.44
N LYS A 499 -9.81 -4.09 -8.13
CA LYS A 499 -9.23 -2.84 -7.63
C LYS A 499 -9.16 -1.75 -8.70
N ARG A 500 -9.23 -0.51 -8.23
CA ARG A 500 -9.10 0.72 -9.00
C ARG A 500 -7.92 1.52 -8.46
N PHE A 501 -7.22 2.18 -9.37
CA PHE A 501 -5.99 2.91 -9.05
C PHE A 501 -5.96 4.24 -9.80
N GLY A 502 -5.35 5.24 -9.17
CA GLY A 502 -5.12 6.54 -9.79
C GLY A 502 -6.38 7.41 -9.86
N THR A 503 -6.37 8.34 -10.80
CA THR A 503 -7.35 9.40 -10.97
C THR A 503 -7.83 9.50 -12.41
N HIS A 504 -8.87 10.30 -12.65
CA HIS A 504 -9.41 10.50 -13.99
C HIS A 504 -8.36 11.07 -14.96
N SER A 505 -7.56 12.03 -14.52
CA SER A 505 -6.42 12.56 -15.30
C SER A 505 -5.43 13.27 -14.36
N ASP A 506 -4.34 13.78 -14.91
CA ASP A 506 -3.40 14.67 -14.23
C ASP A 506 -4.03 16.02 -13.81
N LYS A 507 -5.08 16.44 -14.51
CA LYS A 507 -5.84 17.69 -14.23
C LYS A 507 -7.07 17.46 -13.35
N ASP A 508 -7.64 16.25 -13.37
CA ASP A 508 -8.81 15.86 -12.57
C ASP A 508 -8.42 14.75 -11.60
N THR A 509 -8.24 15.13 -10.33
CA THR A 509 -7.83 14.24 -9.23
C THR A 509 -8.95 13.37 -8.67
N THR A 510 -10.12 13.32 -9.31
CA THR A 510 -11.19 12.39 -8.95
C THR A 510 -10.67 10.96 -9.03
N ALA A 511 -10.76 10.22 -7.93
CA ALA A 511 -10.33 8.83 -7.89
C ALA A 511 -11.18 7.95 -8.81
N VAL A 512 -10.55 6.98 -9.46
CA VAL A 512 -11.24 6.01 -10.33
C VAL A 512 -12.26 5.21 -9.52
N ARG A 513 -13.50 5.14 -10.00
CA ARG A 513 -14.63 4.46 -9.35
C ARG A 513 -15.03 3.19 -10.09
N PRO A 514 -15.69 2.23 -9.43
CA PRO A 514 -16.21 1.01 -10.08
C PRO A 514 -17.16 1.29 -11.23
N SER A 515 -17.90 2.41 -11.14
CA SER A 515 -18.92 2.81 -12.09
C SER A 515 -18.40 3.65 -13.25
N ASP A 516 -17.12 4.02 -13.27
CA ASP A 516 -16.58 4.86 -14.34
C ASP A 516 -16.51 4.11 -15.66
N LEU A 517 -16.93 4.80 -16.73
CA LEU A 517 -16.96 4.26 -18.08
C LEU A 517 -15.62 4.49 -18.79
N PHE A 518 -15.10 3.46 -19.42
CA PHE A 518 -13.88 3.52 -20.24
C PHE A 518 -14.22 3.36 -21.72
N ASP A 519 -13.53 4.10 -22.59
CA ASP A 519 -13.49 3.80 -24.02
C ASP A 519 -12.78 2.46 -24.25
N LEU A 520 -13.52 1.45 -24.65
CA LEU A 520 -13.01 0.09 -24.81
C LEU A 520 -12.14 -0.10 -26.05
N ALA A 521 -12.11 0.86 -26.97
CA ALA A 521 -11.40 0.75 -28.24
C ALA A 521 -11.70 -0.59 -28.95
N ALA A 522 -10.68 -1.35 -29.31
CA ALA A 522 -10.83 -2.61 -30.05
C ALA A 522 -11.54 -3.74 -29.29
N LEU A 523 -11.73 -3.64 -27.96
CA LEU A 523 -12.61 -4.58 -27.26
C LEU A 523 -14.07 -4.49 -27.73
N THR A 524 -14.45 -3.40 -28.41
CA THR A 524 -15.72 -3.28 -29.13
C THR A 524 -15.93 -4.45 -30.08
N LYS A 525 -14.86 -4.94 -30.72
CA LYS A 525 -14.93 -6.07 -31.65
C LYS A 525 -15.47 -7.32 -30.96
N THR A 526 -14.99 -7.63 -29.78
CA THR A 526 -15.34 -8.86 -29.03
C THR A 526 -16.55 -8.70 -28.13
N SER A 527 -16.78 -7.49 -27.59
CA SER A 527 -17.84 -7.23 -26.64
C SER A 527 -19.14 -6.68 -27.31
N ALA A 528 -19.08 -6.38 -28.60
CA ALA A 528 -20.23 -5.89 -29.38
C ALA A 528 -20.38 -6.63 -30.72
N THR A 529 -19.55 -6.30 -31.72
CA THR A 529 -19.74 -6.76 -33.09
C THR A 529 -19.73 -8.28 -33.22
N LEU A 530 -18.81 -8.95 -32.52
CA LEU A 530 -18.72 -10.40 -32.52
C LEU A 530 -19.96 -11.05 -31.89
N LEU A 531 -20.51 -10.49 -30.81
CA LEU A 531 -21.75 -10.99 -30.21
C LEU A 531 -22.92 -10.96 -31.20
N ALA A 532 -23.06 -9.87 -31.97
CA ALA A 532 -24.10 -9.74 -33.00
C ALA A 532 -23.88 -10.75 -34.14
N VAL A 533 -22.63 -10.93 -34.57
CA VAL A 533 -22.29 -11.92 -35.61
C VAL A 533 -22.53 -13.35 -35.09
N MET A 534 -22.16 -13.68 -33.87
CA MET A 534 -22.44 -14.97 -33.24
C MET A 534 -23.93 -15.25 -33.16
N LYS A 535 -24.74 -14.25 -32.84
CA LYS A 535 -26.22 -14.36 -32.78
C LYS A 535 -26.81 -14.67 -34.15
N LEU A 536 -26.35 -13.95 -35.18
CA LEU A 536 -26.79 -14.19 -36.55
C LEU A 536 -26.41 -15.59 -37.04
N TYR A 537 -25.22 -16.07 -36.68
CA TYR A 537 -24.75 -17.42 -36.96
C TYR A 537 -25.60 -18.47 -36.23
N ASP A 538 -25.82 -18.26 -34.94
CA ASP A 538 -26.63 -19.15 -34.10
C ASP A 538 -28.07 -19.31 -34.59
N GLU A 539 -28.65 -18.23 -35.13
CA GLU A 539 -29.96 -18.21 -35.72
C GLU A 539 -29.99 -18.74 -37.20
N GLY A 540 -28.88 -19.17 -37.73
CA GLY A 540 -28.74 -19.66 -39.10
C GLY A 540 -28.91 -18.60 -40.18
N LYS A 541 -28.88 -17.31 -39.84
CA LYS A 541 -29.03 -16.17 -40.79
C LYS A 541 -27.78 -15.95 -41.65
N ILE A 542 -26.59 -16.38 -41.16
CA ILE A 542 -25.31 -16.33 -41.86
C ILE A 542 -24.54 -17.63 -41.65
N ARG A 543 -23.62 -17.94 -42.58
CA ARG A 543 -22.59 -18.96 -42.41
C ARG A 543 -21.20 -18.31 -42.51
N LEU A 544 -20.19 -18.87 -41.82
CA LEU A 544 -18.85 -18.29 -41.78
C LEU A 544 -18.20 -18.20 -43.17
N ASP A 545 -18.52 -19.13 -44.05
CA ASP A 545 -17.95 -19.19 -45.39
C ASP A 545 -18.79 -18.45 -46.45
N ASP A 546 -19.88 -17.80 -46.04
CA ASP A 546 -20.66 -16.93 -46.91
C ASP A 546 -19.81 -15.70 -47.34
N LYS A 547 -19.97 -15.32 -48.59
CA LYS A 547 -19.35 -14.08 -49.09
C LYS A 547 -20.09 -12.86 -48.54
N VAL A 548 -19.30 -11.92 -47.99
CA VAL A 548 -19.86 -10.70 -47.41
C VAL A 548 -20.65 -9.89 -48.46
N SER A 549 -20.25 -9.98 -49.75
CA SER A 549 -20.92 -9.36 -50.86
C SER A 549 -22.37 -9.87 -51.10
N ALA A 550 -22.71 -11.05 -50.56
CA ALA A 550 -24.09 -11.55 -50.61
C ALA A 550 -25.04 -10.64 -49.81
N TYR A 551 -24.57 -10.11 -48.71
CA TYR A 551 -25.28 -9.23 -47.78
C TYR A 551 -25.07 -7.76 -48.04
N LEU A 552 -23.86 -7.38 -48.58
CA LEU A 552 -23.47 -6.01 -48.85
C LEU A 552 -23.29 -5.76 -50.36
N PRO A 553 -24.36 -5.31 -51.04
CA PRO A 553 -24.38 -5.16 -52.52
C PRO A 553 -23.25 -4.27 -53.08
N PHE A 554 -22.80 -3.27 -52.33
CA PHE A 554 -21.75 -2.35 -52.77
C PHE A 554 -20.34 -3.01 -52.92
N LEU A 555 -20.18 -4.27 -52.43
CA LEU A 555 -18.95 -5.06 -52.58
C LEU A 555 -19.02 -6.03 -53.78
N ARG A 556 -20.13 -6.13 -54.48
CA ARG A 556 -20.32 -7.08 -55.59
C ARG A 556 -19.50 -6.74 -56.85
N ALA A 557 -19.21 -5.43 -57.05
CA ALA A 557 -18.41 -4.96 -58.15
C ALA A 557 -17.00 -4.67 -57.63
N GLY A 558 -16.01 -5.51 -57.97
CA GLY A 558 -14.64 -5.31 -57.58
C GLY A 558 -13.95 -6.53 -56.94
N ASP A 559 -12.76 -6.35 -56.46
CA ASP A 559 -11.89 -7.40 -55.93
C ASP A 559 -12.38 -7.99 -54.61
N LYS A 560 -13.22 -7.27 -53.87
CA LYS A 560 -13.72 -7.67 -52.54
C LYS A 560 -14.94 -8.60 -52.57
N GLN A 561 -15.48 -8.92 -53.77
CA GLN A 561 -16.65 -9.76 -53.90
C GLN A 561 -16.52 -11.19 -53.34
N HIS A 562 -15.28 -11.65 -53.15
CA HIS A 562 -14.97 -13.00 -52.68
C HIS A 562 -14.59 -13.09 -51.22
N ILE A 563 -14.51 -11.99 -50.49
CA ILE A 563 -14.20 -11.96 -49.05
C ILE A 563 -15.30 -12.70 -48.28
N THR A 564 -14.94 -13.67 -47.44
CA THR A 564 -15.85 -14.38 -46.55
C THR A 564 -15.93 -13.74 -45.18
N ILE A 565 -17.00 -14.05 -44.43
CA ILE A 565 -17.16 -13.64 -43.02
C ILE A 565 -16.03 -14.19 -42.19
N ARG A 566 -15.63 -15.48 -42.40
CA ARG A 566 -14.51 -16.11 -41.71
C ARG A 566 -13.19 -15.34 -41.89
N GLU A 567 -12.89 -14.90 -43.10
CA GLU A 567 -11.67 -14.13 -43.41
C GLU A 567 -11.67 -12.77 -42.73
N LEU A 568 -12.82 -12.11 -42.58
CA LEU A 568 -12.91 -10.88 -41.80
C LEU A 568 -12.65 -11.12 -40.32
N LEU A 569 -13.21 -12.18 -39.74
CA LEU A 569 -13.02 -12.53 -38.33
C LEU A 569 -11.59 -12.93 -37.99
N PHE A 570 -10.88 -13.62 -38.93
CA PHE A 570 -9.46 -13.94 -38.75
C PHE A 570 -8.51 -12.79 -39.11
N HIS A 571 -9.00 -11.68 -39.64
CA HIS A 571 -8.16 -10.62 -40.20
C HIS A 571 -7.25 -11.10 -41.36
N GLU A 572 -7.78 -11.95 -42.23
CA GLU A 572 -7.07 -12.59 -43.32
C GLU A 572 -7.69 -12.30 -44.70
N SER A 573 -8.49 -11.24 -44.74
CA SER A 573 -9.23 -10.87 -45.96
C SER A 573 -8.38 -10.13 -47.01
N GLY A 574 -7.21 -9.63 -46.66
CA GLY A 574 -6.41 -8.76 -47.53
C GLY A 574 -6.77 -7.28 -47.47
N LEU A 575 -7.72 -6.91 -46.65
CA LEU A 575 -8.04 -5.49 -46.40
C LEU A 575 -6.89 -4.76 -45.72
N ASN A 576 -6.70 -3.48 -46.05
CA ASN A 576 -5.74 -2.61 -45.38
C ASN A 576 -6.04 -2.57 -43.86
N PRO A 577 -4.99 -2.40 -43.02
CA PRO A 577 -5.16 -2.27 -41.56
C PRO A 577 -6.08 -1.12 -41.19
N TYR A 578 -5.88 0.03 -41.83
CA TYR A 578 -6.51 1.30 -41.50
C TYR A 578 -6.48 2.24 -42.68
N GLU A 579 -7.50 3.08 -42.82
CA GLU A 579 -7.60 4.14 -43.82
C GLU A 579 -7.86 5.47 -43.12
N ARG A 580 -7.18 6.53 -43.56
CA ARG A 580 -7.37 7.86 -42.97
C ARG A 580 -8.55 8.59 -43.63
N PHE A 581 -9.74 8.07 -43.39
CA PHE A 581 -10.99 8.63 -43.92
C PHE A 581 -11.20 10.10 -43.56
N TYR A 582 -10.75 10.51 -42.38
CA TYR A 582 -10.86 11.87 -41.85
C TYR A 582 -10.07 12.90 -42.72
N GLU A 583 -9.10 12.49 -43.48
CA GLU A 583 -8.42 13.40 -44.43
C GLU A 583 -9.37 13.93 -45.47
N GLU A 584 -10.43 13.21 -45.84
CA GLU A 584 -11.49 13.71 -46.73
C GLU A 584 -12.30 14.88 -46.14
N LEU A 585 -12.26 15.06 -44.81
CA LEU A 585 -12.89 16.21 -44.15
C LEU A 585 -12.07 17.50 -44.29
N ILE A 586 -10.78 17.37 -44.60
CA ILE A 586 -9.83 18.48 -44.58
C ILE A 586 -9.82 19.18 -45.94
N GLU A 587 -9.81 20.52 -45.90
CA GLU A 587 -9.60 21.33 -47.12
C GLU A 587 -8.12 21.24 -47.57
N PRO A 588 -7.82 20.61 -48.71
CA PRO A 588 -6.43 20.33 -49.13
C PRO A 588 -5.56 21.58 -49.18
N ASN A 589 -6.11 22.68 -49.64
CA ASN A 589 -5.38 23.95 -49.76
C ASN A 589 -5.06 24.62 -48.41
N SER A 590 -5.57 24.07 -47.35
CA SER A 590 -5.28 24.56 -45.97
C SER A 590 -4.08 23.88 -45.32
N VAL A 591 -3.53 22.82 -45.92
CA VAL A 591 -2.42 22.04 -45.40
C VAL A 591 -1.12 22.45 -46.08
N HIS A 592 -0.09 22.69 -45.29
CA HIS A 592 1.26 22.97 -45.78
C HIS A 592 2.12 21.69 -45.81
N GLY A 593 2.35 21.12 -46.98
CA GLY A 593 3.04 19.84 -47.16
C GLY A 593 2.17 18.62 -46.91
N PRO A 594 2.75 17.49 -46.49
CA PRO A 594 2.00 16.26 -46.22
C PRO A 594 1.14 16.39 -44.94
N TYR A 595 0.08 15.60 -44.81
CA TYR A 595 -0.72 15.54 -43.56
C TYR A 595 0.09 15.06 -42.36
N LEU A 596 1.02 14.13 -42.61
CA LEU A 596 1.87 13.52 -41.57
C LEU A 596 3.32 13.45 -42.03
N GLN A 597 4.26 13.81 -41.15
CA GLN A 597 5.71 13.69 -41.42
C GLN A 597 6.46 13.23 -40.16
N SER A 598 7.73 12.82 -40.32
CA SER A 598 8.53 12.24 -39.23
C SER A 598 9.35 13.26 -38.42
N TRP A 599 9.30 14.54 -38.77
CA TRP A 599 10.00 15.61 -38.05
C TRP A 599 9.07 16.77 -37.74
N VAL A 600 9.39 17.53 -36.69
CA VAL A 600 8.66 18.72 -36.29
C VAL A 600 9.08 19.91 -37.11
N ASP A 601 8.14 20.71 -37.58
CA ASP A 601 8.38 22.03 -38.18
C ASP A 601 7.29 23.03 -37.73
N LYS A 602 7.26 24.21 -38.25
CA LYS A 602 6.27 25.24 -37.86
C LYS A 602 4.84 24.89 -38.23
N TRP A 603 4.62 23.94 -39.12
CA TRP A 603 3.30 23.50 -39.58
C TRP A 603 2.88 22.16 -39.02
N HIS A 604 3.83 21.32 -38.63
CA HIS A 604 3.60 19.97 -38.07
C HIS A 604 4.09 19.92 -36.65
N THR A 605 3.28 20.48 -35.72
CA THR A 605 3.61 20.58 -34.30
C THR A 605 2.88 19.57 -33.44
N THR A 606 1.81 18.98 -33.98
CA THR A 606 0.98 18.01 -33.19
C THR A 606 1.53 16.61 -33.31
N ARG A 607 2.17 16.13 -32.28
CA ARG A 607 2.70 14.78 -32.20
C ARG A 607 1.57 13.76 -32.09
N VAL A 608 1.55 12.74 -32.95
CA VAL A 608 0.52 11.70 -33.01
C VAL A 608 1.07 10.28 -32.85
N SER A 609 2.40 10.15 -32.92
CA SER A 609 3.13 8.91 -32.65
C SER A 609 4.56 9.24 -32.23
N GLU A 610 5.35 8.22 -31.88
CA GLU A 610 6.76 8.40 -31.49
C GLU A 610 7.54 9.24 -32.51
N ASN A 611 7.36 8.94 -33.81
CA ASN A 611 8.03 9.60 -34.92
C ASN A 611 7.05 10.15 -35.94
N GLY A 612 5.91 10.69 -35.49
CA GLY A 612 4.89 11.23 -36.39
C GLY A 612 4.31 12.55 -35.89
N TYR A 613 4.39 13.58 -36.73
CA TYR A 613 3.83 14.91 -36.50
C TYR A 613 2.80 15.23 -37.57
N TYR A 614 1.59 15.57 -37.12
CA TYR A 614 0.48 15.92 -38.00
C TYR A 614 0.41 17.42 -38.22
N SER A 615 -0.13 17.82 -39.41
CA SER A 615 -0.36 19.23 -39.74
C SER A 615 -1.30 19.88 -38.71
N SER A 616 -0.88 21.01 -38.13
CA SER A 616 -1.61 21.66 -37.04
C SER A 616 -2.66 22.66 -37.50
N ASP A 617 -2.52 23.24 -38.68
CA ASP A 617 -3.29 24.38 -39.17
C ASP A 617 -4.34 24.06 -40.21
N PHE A 618 -4.65 22.77 -40.41
CA PHE A 618 -5.66 22.38 -41.39
C PHE A 618 -7.06 22.96 -41.05
N LYS A 619 -7.86 23.19 -42.08
CA LYS A 619 -9.25 23.60 -41.99
C LYS A 619 -10.16 22.48 -42.51
N PHE A 620 -11.33 22.34 -41.93
CA PHE A 620 -12.34 21.44 -42.47
C PHE A 620 -13.08 22.04 -43.65
N LYS A 621 -13.47 21.21 -44.58
CA LYS A 621 -14.35 21.60 -45.71
C LYS A 621 -15.66 22.12 -45.13
N ARG A 622 -16.13 23.22 -45.69
CA ARG A 622 -17.28 24.01 -45.17
C ARG A 622 -18.58 23.23 -45.01
N ASN A 623 -18.82 22.21 -45.83
CA ASN A 623 -20.03 21.38 -45.83
C ASN A 623 -19.88 20.09 -45.07
N MET A 624 -18.71 19.80 -44.45
CA MET A 624 -18.43 18.53 -43.79
C MET A 624 -18.63 18.63 -42.28
N VAL A 625 -18.20 19.70 -41.67
CA VAL A 625 -18.23 19.86 -40.21
C VAL A 625 -18.98 21.15 -39.82
N SER A 626 -19.85 21.03 -38.81
CA SER A 626 -20.61 22.14 -38.25
C SER A 626 -20.38 22.25 -36.74
N SER A 627 -20.36 23.46 -36.19
CA SER A 627 -20.30 23.70 -34.76
C SER A 627 -21.62 23.38 -34.03
N ARG A 628 -22.72 23.18 -34.76
CA ARG A 628 -24.06 22.91 -34.22
C ARG A 628 -24.68 21.71 -34.94
N ARG A 629 -25.53 20.99 -34.24
CA ARG A 629 -26.35 19.96 -34.85
C ARG A 629 -27.36 20.57 -35.85
N THR A 630 -27.40 19.98 -37.02
CA THR A 630 -28.38 20.31 -38.06
C THR A 630 -28.97 19.01 -38.63
N SER A 631 -29.94 19.10 -39.52
CA SER A 631 -30.48 17.92 -40.24
C SER A 631 -29.43 17.21 -41.10
N GLU A 632 -28.46 17.95 -41.64
CA GLU A 632 -27.34 17.42 -42.44
C GLU A 632 -26.14 17.01 -41.59
N HIS A 633 -25.86 17.73 -40.49
CA HIS A 633 -24.73 17.49 -39.60
C HIS A 633 -25.25 16.89 -38.28
N SER A 634 -25.43 15.57 -38.27
CA SER A 634 -26.05 14.86 -37.14
C SER A 634 -25.13 13.87 -36.46
N LEU A 635 -23.90 13.60 -36.98
CA LEU A 635 -22.94 12.72 -36.36
C LEU A 635 -22.07 13.51 -35.36
N HIS A 636 -22.19 13.22 -34.08
CA HIS A 636 -21.53 13.95 -33.02
C HIS A 636 -20.13 13.39 -32.76
N MET A 637 -19.09 14.13 -33.15
CA MET A 637 -17.69 13.68 -33.06
C MET A 637 -16.96 14.15 -31.80
N ALA A 638 -17.31 15.35 -31.31
CA ALA A 638 -16.75 15.98 -30.14
C ALA A 638 -17.57 17.20 -29.72
N ASP A 639 -17.25 17.88 -28.64
CA ASP A 639 -17.93 19.09 -28.21
C ASP A 639 -17.89 20.15 -29.31
N GLY A 640 -19.07 20.65 -29.68
CA GLY A 640 -19.19 21.63 -30.76
C GLY A 640 -18.72 21.14 -32.14
N MET A 641 -18.74 19.83 -32.37
CA MET A 641 -18.26 19.25 -33.63
C MET A 641 -19.22 18.18 -34.16
N TRP A 642 -19.97 18.54 -35.20
CA TRP A 642 -20.96 17.70 -35.83
C TRP A 642 -20.60 17.45 -37.30
N LEU A 643 -20.54 16.17 -37.67
CA LEU A 643 -20.17 15.73 -39.00
C LEU A 643 -21.40 15.50 -39.87
N ASN A 644 -21.26 15.74 -41.18
CA ASN A 644 -22.26 15.46 -42.19
C ASN A 644 -22.65 13.97 -42.18
N ARG A 645 -23.95 13.66 -42.06
CA ARG A 645 -24.46 12.28 -41.93
C ARG A 645 -24.11 11.37 -43.11
N ASN A 646 -23.91 11.93 -44.29
CA ASN A 646 -23.58 11.15 -45.47
C ASN A 646 -22.14 10.66 -45.50
N PHE A 647 -21.31 11.12 -44.58
CA PHE A 647 -19.90 10.73 -44.51
C PHE A 647 -19.71 9.22 -44.26
N LYS A 648 -20.65 8.57 -43.60
CA LYS A 648 -20.67 7.11 -43.47
C LYS A 648 -20.63 6.41 -44.85
N ASN A 649 -21.38 6.90 -45.79
CA ASN A 649 -21.38 6.34 -47.15
C ASN A 649 -20.04 6.57 -47.86
N THR A 650 -19.40 7.70 -47.64
CA THR A 650 -18.05 7.99 -48.17
C THR A 650 -17.04 6.96 -47.64
N ILE A 651 -17.09 6.62 -46.33
CA ILE A 651 -16.23 5.58 -45.73
C ILE A 651 -16.45 4.23 -46.43
N LEU A 652 -17.71 3.80 -46.55
CA LEU A 652 -18.05 2.50 -47.19
C LEU A 652 -17.60 2.43 -48.62
N GLN A 653 -17.81 3.51 -49.39
CA GLN A 653 -17.32 3.59 -50.80
C GLN A 653 -15.80 3.57 -50.91
N ARG A 654 -15.10 4.25 -49.98
CA ARG A 654 -13.63 4.20 -49.91
C ARG A 654 -13.13 2.79 -49.57
N ILE A 655 -13.76 2.08 -48.63
CA ILE A 655 -13.44 0.66 -48.37
C ILE A 655 -13.67 -0.19 -49.61
N ALA A 656 -14.76 -0.03 -50.30
CA ALA A 656 -15.04 -0.78 -51.54
C ALA A 656 -14.01 -0.57 -52.64
N LYS A 657 -13.48 0.64 -52.74
CA LYS A 657 -12.50 1.09 -53.78
C LYS A 657 -11.04 0.96 -53.37
N SER A 658 -10.75 0.73 -52.06
CA SER A 658 -9.36 0.55 -51.61
C SER A 658 -8.71 -0.67 -52.28
N ASP A 659 -7.39 -0.69 -52.34
CA ASP A 659 -6.65 -1.84 -52.83
C ASP A 659 -6.83 -3.03 -51.91
N LEU A 660 -6.89 -4.24 -52.49
CA LEU A 660 -6.93 -5.50 -51.74
C LEU A 660 -5.56 -6.18 -51.89
N ASP A 661 -4.88 -6.40 -50.77
CA ASP A 661 -3.64 -7.19 -50.73
C ASP A 661 -3.92 -8.70 -50.83
N ARG A 662 -2.88 -9.50 -50.96
CA ARG A 662 -2.95 -10.94 -50.88
C ARG A 662 -3.50 -11.38 -49.51
N LYS A 663 -4.26 -12.47 -49.49
CA LYS A 663 -4.79 -13.08 -48.25
C LYS A 663 -3.65 -13.52 -47.33
N ARG A 664 -3.50 -12.83 -46.25
CA ARG A 664 -2.54 -13.10 -45.16
C ARG A 664 -3.09 -12.46 -43.88
N TYR A 665 -2.54 -12.82 -42.75
CA TYR A 665 -2.88 -12.13 -41.52
C TYR A 665 -2.38 -10.67 -41.53
N VAL A 666 -3.33 -9.75 -41.52
CA VAL A 666 -3.10 -8.31 -41.32
C VAL A 666 -4.26 -7.80 -40.50
N TYR A 667 -4.01 -7.41 -39.26
CA TYR A 667 -5.03 -6.85 -38.39
C TYR A 667 -5.69 -5.64 -39.10
N SER A 668 -7.00 -5.69 -39.30
CA SER A 668 -7.74 -4.68 -40.05
C SER A 668 -9.02 -4.28 -39.33
N ASP A 669 -9.14 -2.96 -39.03
CA ASP A 669 -10.37 -2.37 -38.52
C ASP A 669 -11.49 -2.34 -39.57
N LEU A 670 -11.13 -2.24 -40.85
CA LEU A 670 -12.08 -2.16 -41.95
C LEU A 670 -12.96 -3.40 -42.04
N GLY A 671 -12.42 -4.57 -41.71
CA GLY A 671 -13.17 -5.83 -41.66
C GLY A 671 -14.34 -5.78 -40.68
N PHE A 672 -14.12 -5.15 -39.52
CA PHE A 672 -15.17 -5.02 -38.50
C PHE A 672 -16.19 -3.92 -38.82
N VAL A 673 -15.80 -2.88 -39.56
CA VAL A 673 -16.76 -1.94 -40.17
C VAL A 673 -17.69 -2.66 -41.12
N LEU A 674 -17.15 -3.57 -41.95
CA LEU A 674 -18.00 -4.38 -42.87
C LEU A 674 -18.90 -5.36 -42.11
N LEU A 675 -18.40 -5.99 -41.01
CA LEU A 675 -19.22 -6.85 -40.16
C LEU A 675 -20.36 -6.09 -39.47
N GLN A 676 -20.15 -4.85 -39.05
CA GLN A 676 -21.24 -3.98 -38.60
C GLN A 676 -22.30 -3.81 -39.68
N GLN A 677 -21.89 -3.48 -40.91
CA GLN A 677 -22.83 -3.29 -41.99
C GLN A 677 -23.57 -4.57 -42.33
N LEU A 678 -22.92 -5.74 -42.23
CA LEU A 678 -23.56 -7.05 -42.37
C LEU A 678 -24.65 -7.27 -41.30
N VAL A 679 -24.36 -6.96 -40.03
CA VAL A 679 -25.32 -7.04 -38.93
C VAL A 679 -26.52 -6.13 -39.24
N GLU A 680 -26.29 -4.88 -39.60
CA GLU A 680 -27.35 -3.91 -39.90
C GLU A 680 -28.18 -4.33 -41.13
N ALA A 681 -27.55 -4.91 -42.16
CA ALA A 681 -28.28 -5.43 -43.32
C ALA A 681 -29.15 -6.65 -42.99
N CYS A 682 -28.64 -7.60 -42.17
CA CYS A 682 -29.41 -8.79 -41.77
C CYS A 682 -30.54 -8.49 -40.79
N THR A 683 -30.35 -7.53 -39.88
CA THR A 683 -31.32 -7.24 -38.80
C THR A 683 -32.26 -6.10 -39.15
N ARG A 684 -31.89 -5.25 -40.10
CA ARG A 684 -32.55 -3.97 -40.44
C ARG A 684 -32.66 -3.02 -39.25
N MET A 685 -31.70 -3.12 -38.33
CA MET A 685 -31.57 -2.30 -37.15
C MET A 685 -30.15 -1.76 -37.06
N PRO A 686 -29.91 -0.56 -36.48
CA PRO A 686 -28.59 -0.12 -36.08
C PRO A 686 -27.97 -1.14 -35.11
N MET A 687 -26.67 -1.37 -35.23
CA MET A 687 -26.00 -2.41 -34.47
C MET A 687 -26.11 -2.18 -32.95
N ASP A 688 -26.00 -0.95 -32.48
CA ASP A 688 -26.13 -0.57 -31.05
C ASP A 688 -27.54 -0.95 -30.54
N ALA A 689 -28.59 -0.60 -31.26
CA ALA A 689 -29.96 -0.96 -30.89
C ALA A 689 -30.19 -2.49 -30.90
N TYR A 690 -29.56 -3.22 -31.84
CA TYR A 690 -29.63 -4.68 -31.88
C TYR A 690 -28.96 -5.31 -30.66
N LEU A 691 -27.79 -4.82 -30.30
CA LEU A 691 -27.02 -5.30 -29.12
C LEU A 691 -27.76 -5.01 -27.80
N ASP A 692 -28.36 -3.82 -27.68
CA ASP A 692 -29.19 -3.48 -26.54
C ASP A 692 -30.36 -4.45 -26.39
N LYS A 693 -31.04 -4.74 -27.47
CA LYS A 693 -32.21 -5.63 -27.47
C LYS A 693 -31.83 -7.08 -27.16
N GLU A 694 -30.83 -7.60 -27.82
CA GLU A 694 -30.53 -9.05 -27.77
C GLU A 694 -29.59 -9.43 -26.59
N PHE A 695 -28.76 -8.51 -26.13
CA PHE A 695 -27.74 -8.78 -25.09
C PHE A 695 -27.77 -7.83 -23.90
N TYR A 696 -27.49 -6.53 -24.07
CA TYR A 696 -27.16 -5.67 -22.95
C TYR A 696 -28.32 -5.47 -21.98
N VAL A 697 -29.50 -5.12 -22.46
CA VAL A 697 -30.69 -4.95 -21.60
C VAL A 697 -31.12 -6.29 -20.97
N PRO A 698 -31.22 -7.40 -21.71
CA PRO A 698 -31.59 -8.69 -21.12
C PRO A 698 -30.56 -9.27 -20.15
N MET A 699 -29.26 -8.90 -20.26
CA MET A 699 -28.20 -9.25 -19.30
C MET A 699 -28.20 -8.34 -18.09
N GLY A 700 -28.98 -7.26 -18.08
CA GLY A 700 -28.99 -6.27 -17.01
C GLY A 700 -27.76 -5.34 -17.02
N LEU A 701 -27.08 -5.17 -18.16
CA LEU A 701 -25.97 -4.25 -18.30
C LEU A 701 -26.48 -2.81 -18.38
N GLN A 702 -26.08 -2.00 -17.43
CA GLN A 702 -26.56 -0.61 -17.32
C GLN A 702 -25.56 0.40 -17.87
N ARG A 703 -24.29 0.00 -17.98
CA ARG A 703 -23.15 0.85 -18.28
C ARG A 703 -22.33 0.37 -19.48
N THR A 704 -22.89 -0.49 -20.31
CA THR A 704 -22.30 -0.94 -21.58
C THR A 704 -23.10 -0.35 -22.72
N LEU A 705 -22.54 0.63 -23.42
CA LEU A 705 -23.26 1.33 -24.48
C LEU A 705 -22.31 2.07 -25.43
N PHE A 706 -22.80 2.35 -26.63
CA PHE A 706 -22.25 3.38 -27.50
C PHE A 706 -22.77 4.76 -27.09
N LEU A 707 -22.06 5.83 -27.46
CA LEU A 707 -22.50 7.22 -27.24
C LEU A 707 -22.85 7.51 -25.76
N PRO A 708 -21.94 7.30 -24.82
CA PRO A 708 -22.26 7.31 -23.38
C PRO A 708 -22.83 8.65 -22.89
N LEU A 709 -22.51 9.77 -23.55
CA LEU A 709 -23.04 11.10 -23.20
C LEU A 709 -24.54 11.26 -23.42
N THR A 710 -25.19 10.29 -24.08
CA THR A 710 -26.66 10.25 -24.17
C THR A 710 -27.35 9.85 -22.88
N LYS A 711 -26.58 9.19 -21.96
CA LYS A 711 -27.12 8.65 -20.71
C LYS A 711 -26.34 9.12 -19.47
N PHE A 712 -25.05 9.39 -19.59
CA PHE A 712 -24.15 9.69 -18.47
C PHE A 712 -23.49 11.05 -18.64
N GLY A 713 -23.15 11.69 -17.49
CA GLY A 713 -22.35 12.91 -17.49
C GLY A 713 -20.85 12.61 -17.65
N LYS A 714 -20.07 13.60 -18.09
CA LYS A 714 -18.61 13.46 -18.23
C LYS A 714 -17.91 13.06 -16.93
N SER A 715 -18.43 13.43 -15.77
CA SER A 715 -17.90 13.04 -14.46
C SER A 715 -18.01 11.54 -14.14
N GLU A 716 -18.76 10.78 -14.94
CA GLU A 716 -18.93 9.32 -14.83
C GLU A 716 -18.14 8.57 -15.91
N ILE A 717 -17.36 9.30 -16.71
CA ILE A 717 -16.65 8.74 -17.86
C ILE A 717 -15.16 9.12 -17.71
N MET A 718 -14.28 8.13 -17.83
CA MET A 718 -12.85 8.38 -17.86
C MET A 718 -12.48 9.18 -19.10
N PRO A 719 -11.68 10.27 -18.96
CA PRO A 719 -11.14 10.96 -20.11
C PRO A 719 -10.42 9.97 -21.04
N THR A 720 -10.80 9.94 -22.29
CA THR A 720 -10.28 8.97 -23.27
C THR A 720 -8.90 9.36 -23.78
N ALA A 721 -8.74 10.59 -24.22
CA ALA A 721 -7.49 11.12 -24.78
C ALA A 721 -7.36 12.62 -24.55
N ALA A 722 -6.13 13.08 -24.34
CA ALA A 722 -5.82 14.50 -24.27
C ALA A 722 -5.35 15.02 -25.65
N ASN A 723 -5.72 16.26 -25.95
CA ASN A 723 -5.27 17.00 -27.15
C ASN A 723 -5.43 16.21 -28.46
N ASP A 724 -6.60 15.64 -28.71
CA ASP A 724 -6.83 14.91 -29.95
C ASP A 724 -6.54 15.79 -31.19
N PHE A 725 -5.71 15.29 -32.08
CA PHE A 725 -5.18 16.07 -33.21
C PHE A 725 -6.27 16.49 -34.23
N LEU A 726 -7.28 15.62 -34.42
CA LEU A 726 -8.35 15.86 -35.41
C LEU A 726 -9.42 16.78 -34.83
N ARG A 727 -9.83 16.55 -33.58
CA ARG A 727 -10.91 17.29 -32.91
C ARG A 727 -10.40 18.48 -32.09
N ARG A 728 -9.06 18.60 -31.91
CA ARG A 728 -8.36 19.72 -31.25
C ARG A 728 -8.88 20.02 -29.84
N GLN A 729 -9.22 18.98 -29.11
CA GLN A 729 -9.73 19.07 -27.74
C GLN A 729 -9.45 17.79 -26.98
N ASP A 730 -9.58 17.84 -25.67
CA ASP A 730 -9.57 16.65 -24.81
C ASP A 730 -10.88 15.87 -25.06
N LEU A 731 -10.80 14.56 -25.15
CA LEU A 731 -11.95 13.69 -25.39
C LEU A 731 -12.39 13.03 -24.08
N CYS A 732 -13.65 13.23 -23.73
CA CYS A 732 -14.34 12.56 -22.63
C CYS A 732 -15.77 12.23 -23.05
N GLY A 733 -16.08 10.93 -23.10
CA GLY A 733 -17.37 10.43 -23.60
C GLY A 733 -17.49 10.38 -25.12
N TYR A 734 -16.40 10.67 -25.81
CA TYR A 734 -16.28 10.52 -27.27
C TYR A 734 -15.23 9.47 -27.59
N VAL A 735 -15.52 8.61 -28.58
CA VAL A 735 -14.59 7.55 -28.99
C VAL A 735 -13.28 8.15 -29.51
N HIS A 736 -12.15 7.58 -29.11
CA HIS A 736 -10.82 8.03 -29.60
C HIS A 736 -10.65 7.76 -31.09
N ASP A 737 -11.02 6.56 -31.55
CA ASP A 737 -10.83 6.13 -32.94
C ASP A 737 -11.48 7.09 -33.92
N GLN A 738 -10.70 7.60 -34.89
CA GLN A 738 -11.15 8.62 -35.84
C GLN A 738 -12.18 8.06 -36.82
N THR A 739 -12.02 6.81 -37.23
CA THR A 739 -12.98 6.15 -38.15
C THR A 739 -14.32 5.95 -37.43
N ALA A 740 -14.30 5.45 -36.20
CA ALA A 740 -15.51 5.29 -35.39
C ALA A 740 -16.19 6.65 -35.11
N ALA A 741 -15.44 7.70 -34.83
CA ALA A 741 -15.97 9.05 -34.68
C ALA A 741 -16.64 9.55 -35.99
N CYS A 742 -16.01 9.30 -37.12
CA CYS A 742 -16.58 9.62 -38.46
C CYS A 742 -17.80 8.75 -38.81
N MET A 743 -17.93 7.59 -38.20
CA MET A 743 -19.15 6.74 -38.25
C MET A 743 -20.27 7.22 -37.30
N GLY A 744 -20.02 8.30 -36.54
CA GLY A 744 -20.96 8.87 -35.58
C GLY A 744 -20.87 8.27 -34.19
N GLY A 745 -19.74 7.66 -33.84
CA GLY A 745 -19.47 7.05 -32.52
C GLY A 745 -19.92 5.60 -32.37
N VAL A 746 -20.60 5.05 -33.39
CA VAL A 746 -21.03 3.62 -33.45
C VAL A 746 -20.31 2.96 -34.62
N SER A 747 -19.30 2.15 -34.31
CA SER A 747 -18.55 1.39 -35.31
C SER A 747 -18.31 -0.05 -34.84
N GLY A 748 -18.23 -0.96 -35.79
CA GLY A 748 -17.91 -2.36 -35.48
C GLY A 748 -16.49 -2.58 -34.98
N SER A 749 -15.59 -1.62 -35.20
CA SER A 749 -14.18 -1.70 -34.77
C SER A 749 -13.89 -1.06 -33.43
N ALA A 750 -14.66 -0.03 -33.02
CA ALA A 750 -14.48 0.76 -31.80
C ALA A 750 -15.74 1.58 -31.46
N GLY A 751 -15.80 2.20 -30.29
CA GLY A 751 -16.88 3.11 -29.88
C GLY A 751 -17.73 2.62 -28.70
N LEU A 752 -17.54 1.38 -28.25
CA LEU A 752 -18.22 0.87 -27.05
C LEU A 752 -17.53 1.44 -25.79
N PHE A 753 -18.33 1.86 -24.84
CA PHE A 753 -17.90 2.22 -23.48
C PHE A 753 -18.48 1.24 -22.48
N SER A 754 -17.72 0.91 -21.45
CA SER A 754 -18.18 0.01 -20.40
C SER A 754 -17.37 0.13 -19.12
N THR A 755 -17.77 -0.62 -18.09
CA THR A 755 -17.04 -0.87 -16.85
C THR A 755 -16.32 -2.22 -16.90
N ALA A 756 -15.31 -2.44 -16.04
CA ALA A 756 -14.60 -3.72 -15.98
C ALA A 756 -15.54 -4.88 -15.62
N GLU A 757 -16.50 -4.66 -14.70
CA GLU A 757 -17.46 -5.66 -14.27
C GLU A 757 -18.39 -6.09 -15.42
N GLU A 758 -18.92 -5.14 -16.19
CA GLU A 758 -19.85 -5.48 -17.28
C GLU A 758 -19.12 -6.13 -18.46
N VAL A 759 -17.87 -5.77 -18.73
CA VAL A 759 -17.00 -6.52 -19.67
C VAL A 759 -16.82 -7.96 -19.19
N ALA A 760 -16.58 -8.18 -17.90
CA ALA A 760 -16.42 -9.52 -17.32
C ALA A 760 -17.74 -10.32 -17.45
N LYS A 761 -18.91 -9.72 -17.22
CA LYS A 761 -20.24 -10.37 -17.39
C LYS A 761 -20.46 -10.87 -18.82
N ILE A 762 -20.10 -10.05 -19.81
CA ILE A 762 -20.21 -10.45 -21.23
C ILE A 762 -19.35 -11.70 -21.49
N HIS A 763 -18.12 -11.71 -21.03
CA HIS A 763 -17.20 -12.82 -21.26
C HIS A 763 -17.52 -14.03 -20.37
N GLN A 764 -18.16 -13.84 -19.21
CA GLN A 764 -18.68 -14.93 -18.39
C GLN A 764 -19.83 -15.64 -19.11
N MET A 765 -20.73 -14.90 -19.74
CA MET A 765 -21.79 -15.48 -20.57
C MET A 765 -21.20 -16.39 -21.67
N LEU A 766 -20.13 -15.97 -22.33
CA LEU A 766 -19.43 -16.79 -23.33
C LEU A 766 -18.75 -18.02 -22.72
N LEU A 767 -18.11 -17.83 -21.56
CA LEU A 767 -17.42 -18.91 -20.82
C LEU A 767 -18.39 -19.98 -20.31
N ASP A 768 -19.62 -19.56 -19.95
CA ASP A 768 -20.72 -20.44 -19.53
C ASP A 768 -21.53 -21.00 -20.71
N GLY A 769 -20.95 -21.01 -21.90
CA GLY A 769 -21.57 -21.60 -23.08
C GLY A 769 -22.83 -20.88 -23.55
N GLY A 770 -22.88 -19.56 -23.38
CA GLY A 770 -23.96 -18.69 -23.86
C GLY A 770 -25.12 -18.49 -22.89
N GLU A 771 -24.93 -18.88 -21.63
CA GLU A 771 -25.92 -18.70 -20.56
C GLU A 771 -25.45 -17.65 -19.56
N PHE A 772 -26.35 -16.82 -19.05
CA PHE A 772 -26.07 -15.86 -17.99
C PHE A 772 -27.31 -15.65 -17.13
N ASN A 773 -27.18 -15.78 -15.80
CA ASN A 773 -28.28 -15.67 -14.82
C ASN A 773 -29.52 -16.51 -15.19
N GLY A 774 -29.30 -17.77 -15.64
CA GLY A 774 -30.38 -18.69 -16.01
C GLY A 774 -31.05 -18.38 -17.35
N LYS A 775 -30.57 -17.40 -18.10
CA LYS A 775 -31.07 -17.06 -19.43
C LYS A 775 -30.05 -17.43 -20.52
N ARG A 776 -30.51 -18.08 -21.57
CA ARG A 776 -29.68 -18.43 -22.71
C ARG A 776 -29.71 -17.34 -23.79
N PHE A 777 -28.58 -16.90 -24.21
CA PHE A 777 -28.35 -15.88 -25.24
C PHE A 777 -27.84 -16.48 -26.55
N LEU A 778 -26.97 -17.47 -26.42
CA LEU A 778 -26.35 -18.21 -27.53
C LEU A 778 -26.36 -19.72 -27.24
N SER A 779 -26.29 -20.55 -28.26
CA SER A 779 -26.08 -21.97 -28.04
C SER A 779 -24.67 -22.28 -27.59
N GLU A 780 -24.50 -23.33 -26.82
CA GLU A 780 -23.19 -23.81 -26.38
C GLU A 780 -22.26 -24.12 -27.56
N ALA A 781 -22.82 -24.70 -28.62
CA ALA A 781 -22.09 -25.05 -29.85
C ALA A 781 -21.50 -23.81 -30.52
N THR A 782 -22.29 -22.73 -30.63
CA THR A 782 -21.81 -21.43 -31.17
C THR A 782 -20.71 -20.82 -30.29
N CYS A 783 -20.90 -20.77 -28.98
CA CYS A 783 -19.90 -20.24 -28.06
C CYS A 783 -18.60 -21.02 -28.17
N ARG A 784 -18.68 -22.35 -28.12
CA ARG A 784 -17.52 -23.23 -28.27
C ARG A 784 -16.79 -23.02 -29.61
N LEU A 785 -17.53 -22.98 -30.73
CA LEU A 785 -16.94 -22.75 -32.05
C LEU A 785 -16.12 -21.45 -32.08
N PHE A 786 -16.73 -20.32 -31.67
CA PHE A 786 -16.08 -19.01 -31.78
C PHE A 786 -14.94 -18.80 -30.80
N THR A 787 -14.96 -19.42 -29.62
CA THR A 787 -13.89 -19.29 -28.63
C THR A 787 -12.73 -20.27 -28.86
N THR A 788 -12.95 -21.42 -29.56
CA THR A 788 -11.91 -22.44 -29.73
C THR A 788 -11.25 -22.41 -31.10
N GLU A 789 -12.02 -22.10 -32.18
CA GLU A 789 -11.47 -22.16 -33.54
C GLU A 789 -10.30 -21.18 -33.72
N LYS A 790 -9.26 -21.66 -34.35
CA LYS A 790 -8.02 -20.94 -34.64
C LYS A 790 -7.69 -21.01 -36.12
N SER A 791 -7.16 -19.89 -36.66
CA SER A 791 -6.67 -19.85 -38.02
C SER A 791 -5.53 -20.85 -38.26
N ALA A 792 -5.48 -21.39 -39.48
CA ALA A 792 -4.38 -22.27 -39.91
C ALA A 792 -3.08 -21.51 -40.21
N ILE A 793 -3.14 -20.19 -40.44
CA ILE A 793 -1.99 -19.38 -40.87
C ILE A 793 -1.57 -18.28 -39.86
N SER A 794 -2.37 -18.08 -38.82
CA SER A 794 -2.08 -17.06 -37.80
C SER A 794 -2.49 -17.53 -36.40
N ARG A 795 -2.15 -16.75 -35.38
CA ARG A 795 -2.62 -17.03 -34.02
C ARG A 795 -4.09 -16.69 -33.79
N ARG A 796 -4.77 -16.01 -34.73
CA ARG A 796 -6.12 -15.47 -34.54
C ARG A 796 -7.18 -16.56 -34.39
N GLY A 797 -8.15 -16.28 -33.51
CA GLY A 797 -9.42 -16.99 -33.46
C GLY A 797 -10.51 -16.23 -34.22
N LEU A 798 -11.74 -16.76 -34.24
CA LEU A 798 -12.89 -16.12 -34.88
C LEU A 798 -13.27 -14.83 -34.11
N GLY A 799 -12.66 -13.71 -34.49
CA GLY A 799 -12.83 -12.40 -33.87
C GLY A 799 -12.01 -12.17 -32.61
N PHE A 800 -11.50 -13.21 -31.98
CA PHE A 800 -10.62 -13.14 -30.82
C PHE A 800 -9.14 -13.16 -31.21
N ASP A 801 -8.29 -12.60 -30.33
CA ASP A 801 -6.87 -12.87 -30.34
C ASP A 801 -6.56 -14.06 -29.41
N LYS A 802 -5.43 -14.75 -29.67
CA LYS A 802 -5.02 -15.93 -28.92
C LYS A 802 -3.52 -15.89 -28.63
N PRO A 803 -3.01 -16.66 -27.65
CA PRO A 803 -1.58 -16.75 -27.40
C PRO A 803 -0.78 -17.17 -28.63
N ASP A 804 0.39 -16.56 -28.82
CA ASP A 804 1.38 -16.99 -29.81
C ASP A 804 2.46 -17.83 -29.12
N LEU A 805 2.33 -19.14 -29.17
CA LEU A 805 3.29 -20.06 -28.55
C LEU A 805 4.52 -20.29 -29.40
N SER A 806 4.48 -19.92 -30.69
CA SER A 806 5.63 -20.06 -31.59
C SER A 806 6.64 -18.94 -31.40
N VAL A 807 6.17 -17.73 -31.07
CA VAL A 807 6.98 -16.54 -30.81
C VAL A 807 6.42 -15.80 -29.59
N LEU A 808 6.82 -16.20 -28.40
CA LEU A 808 6.33 -15.64 -27.13
C LEU A 808 6.45 -14.11 -27.03
N LYS A 809 7.49 -13.52 -27.65
CA LYS A 809 7.68 -12.07 -27.69
C LYS A 809 6.49 -11.37 -28.39
N ASN A 810 5.91 -12.01 -29.39
CA ASN A 810 4.81 -11.49 -30.20
C ASN A 810 3.43 -11.85 -29.60
N SER A 811 3.38 -12.72 -28.59
CA SER A 811 2.13 -13.07 -27.94
C SER A 811 1.46 -11.82 -27.36
N PRO A 812 0.14 -11.64 -27.55
CA PRO A 812 -0.59 -10.50 -27.00
C PRO A 812 -0.86 -10.64 -25.50
N CYS A 813 -0.62 -11.81 -24.91
CA CYS A 813 -0.85 -12.13 -23.50
C CYS A 813 0.40 -12.76 -22.85
N SER A 814 0.32 -13.16 -21.58
CA SER A 814 1.46 -13.70 -20.82
C SER A 814 1.99 -15.00 -21.41
N ALA A 815 3.24 -15.33 -21.10
CA ALA A 815 3.88 -16.56 -21.55
C ALA A 815 3.25 -17.82 -20.91
N SER A 816 2.67 -17.70 -19.72
CA SER A 816 1.98 -18.79 -19.02
C SER A 816 0.55 -19.06 -19.50
N ALA A 817 0.02 -18.23 -20.40
CA ALA A 817 -1.33 -18.40 -20.93
C ALA A 817 -1.43 -19.65 -21.80
N PRO A 818 -2.33 -20.63 -21.49
CA PRO A 818 -2.51 -21.83 -22.31
C PRO A 818 -3.13 -21.49 -23.68
N VAL A 819 -3.03 -22.44 -24.62
CA VAL A 819 -3.54 -22.30 -26.02
C VAL A 819 -5.03 -22.03 -26.11
N SER A 820 -5.78 -22.48 -25.10
CA SER A 820 -7.25 -22.31 -24.99
C SER A 820 -7.66 -20.87 -24.74
N VAL A 821 -6.75 -20.04 -24.23
CA VAL A 821 -7.02 -18.61 -23.89
C VAL A 821 -7.45 -17.85 -25.14
N TYR A 822 -8.45 -17.00 -24.95
CA TYR A 822 -8.94 -16.05 -25.95
C TYR A 822 -9.21 -14.68 -25.35
N GLY A 823 -9.10 -13.65 -26.13
CA GLY A 823 -9.34 -12.29 -25.65
C GLY A 823 -9.01 -11.23 -26.69
N HIS A 824 -8.80 -10.02 -26.24
CA HIS A 824 -8.38 -8.91 -27.08
C HIS A 824 -7.76 -7.76 -26.28
N ASN A 825 -6.87 -7.00 -26.89
CA ASN A 825 -6.33 -5.74 -26.37
C ASN A 825 -6.94 -4.55 -27.10
N GLY A 826 -7.11 -3.41 -26.42
CA GLY A 826 -7.61 -2.16 -26.98
C GLY A 826 -6.57 -1.05 -26.98
N PHE A 827 -6.62 -0.19 -28.00
CA PHE A 827 -5.65 0.88 -28.21
C PHE A 827 -5.61 1.91 -27.05
N THR A 828 -6.75 2.16 -26.42
CA THR A 828 -6.87 3.07 -25.27
C THR A 828 -6.23 2.51 -23.98
N GLY A 829 -5.62 1.33 -24.03
CA GLY A 829 -4.99 0.66 -22.88
C GLY A 829 -5.96 -0.24 -22.14
N THR A 830 -6.78 -0.95 -22.89
CA THR A 830 -7.77 -1.91 -22.37
C THR A 830 -7.43 -3.33 -22.79
N ALA A 831 -7.82 -4.32 -22.01
CA ALA A 831 -7.63 -5.73 -22.31
C ALA A 831 -8.71 -6.58 -21.64
N VAL A 832 -9.08 -7.68 -22.30
CA VAL A 832 -9.83 -8.78 -21.70
C VAL A 832 -9.23 -10.10 -22.17
N TRP A 833 -8.95 -11.00 -21.23
CA TRP A 833 -8.43 -12.34 -21.49
C TRP A 833 -9.19 -13.36 -20.69
N VAL A 834 -9.63 -14.41 -21.36
CA VAL A 834 -10.42 -15.50 -20.79
C VAL A 834 -9.66 -16.81 -20.91
N ASP A 835 -9.48 -17.50 -19.80
CA ASP A 835 -8.95 -18.85 -19.73
C ASP A 835 -10.09 -19.83 -19.41
N PRO A 836 -10.57 -20.59 -20.38
CA PRO A 836 -11.66 -21.53 -20.15
C PRO A 836 -11.24 -22.75 -19.30
N ASP A 837 -9.97 -23.15 -19.31
CA ASP A 837 -9.48 -24.30 -18.56
C ASP A 837 -9.45 -24.00 -17.06
N SER A 838 -8.97 -22.82 -16.69
CA SER A 838 -8.92 -22.35 -15.29
C SER A 838 -10.15 -21.55 -14.88
N LYS A 839 -11.10 -21.30 -15.79
CA LYS A 839 -12.28 -20.46 -15.58
C LYS A 839 -11.92 -19.07 -15.04
N ILE A 840 -10.94 -18.43 -15.67
CA ILE A 840 -10.45 -17.10 -15.30
C ILE A 840 -10.88 -16.09 -16.36
N ILE A 841 -11.36 -14.93 -15.90
CA ILE A 841 -11.56 -13.73 -16.73
C ILE A 841 -10.69 -12.63 -16.15
N TYR A 842 -9.77 -12.11 -16.95
CA TYR A 842 -8.94 -10.97 -16.60
C TYR A 842 -9.32 -9.76 -17.44
N VAL A 843 -9.68 -8.66 -16.78
CA VAL A 843 -10.00 -7.37 -17.41
C VAL A 843 -9.05 -6.31 -16.87
N PHE A 844 -8.45 -5.57 -17.78
CA PHE A 844 -7.65 -4.38 -17.49
C PHE A 844 -8.20 -3.21 -18.29
N LEU A 845 -8.63 -2.14 -17.65
CA LEU A 845 -9.10 -0.93 -18.31
C LEU A 845 -8.28 0.25 -17.83
N SER A 846 -7.74 1.03 -18.76
CA SER A 846 -7.03 2.26 -18.47
C SER A 846 -7.32 3.34 -19.51
N ASN A 847 -6.88 4.56 -19.23
CA ASN A 847 -6.95 5.68 -20.16
C ASN A 847 -5.53 6.17 -20.52
N ARG A 848 -4.68 5.27 -21.03
CA ARG A 848 -3.27 5.53 -21.35
C ARG A 848 -3.02 6.69 -22.31
N LEU A 849 -4.03 7.08 -23.09
CA LEU A 849 -3.93 8.19 -24.05
C LEU A 849 -4.04 9.56 -23.37
N CYS A 850 -4.19 9.58 -22.04
CA CYS A 850 -4.00 10.76 -21.22
C CYS A 850 -2.67 10.64 -20.46
N PRO A 851 -1.76 11.66 -20.51
CA PRO A 851 -1.94 12.95 -21.21
C PRO A 851 -1.60 12.93 -22.71
N ASP A 852 -1.09 11.83 -23.25
CA ASP A 852 -0.56 11.77 -24.62
C ASP A 852 -1.08 10.58 -25.43
N ALA A 853 -1.58 10.83 -26.63
CA ALA A 853 -2.03 9.78 -27.56
C ALA A 853 -0.90 8.84 -28.04
N TRP A 854 0.36 9.26 -27.99
CA TRP A 854 1.53 8.48 -28.34
C TRP A 854 2.25 7.81 -27.15
N ASN A 855 1.60 7.79 -25.97
CA ASN A 855 2.14 7.13 -24.78
C ASN A 855 2.24 5.60 -24.98
N THR A 856 3.49 5.09 -25.07
CA THR A 856 3.78 3.66 -25.28
C THR A 856 4.11 2.91 -24.00
N LYS A 857 4.26 3.60 -22.87
CA LYS A 857 4.78 3.04 -21.60
C LYS A 857 4.02 1.83 -21.09
N LEU A 858 2.69 1.78 -21.26
CA LEU A 858 1.88 0.61 -20.89
C LEU A 858 2.39 -0.67 -21.57
N GLY A 859 2.71 -0.58 -22.86
CA GLY A 859 3.24 -1.68 -23.66
C GLY A 859 4.71 -1.96 -23.33
N ASP A 860 5.55 -0.94 -23.27
CA ASP A 860 7.00 -1.05 -23.04
C ASP A 860 7.31 -1.68 -21.67
N MET A 861 6.49 -1.41 -20.66
CA MET A 861 6.58 -1.99 -19.32
C MET A 861 5.89 -3.36 -19.21
N TYR A 862 5.28 -3.86 -20.28
CA TYR A 862 4.54 -5.15 -20.29
C TYR A 862 3.50 -5.29 -19.18
N ILE A 863 2.87 -4.20 -18.73
CA ILE A 863 2.02 -4.16 -17.53
C ILE A 863 0.91 -5.20 -17.61
N ILE A 864 0.14 -5.24 -18.72
CA ILE A 864 -0.98 -6.18 -18.90
C ILE A 864 -0.50 -7.64 -18.83
N LYS A 865 0.63 -7.96 -19.49
CA LYS A 865 1.21 -9.31 -19.50
C LYS A 865 1.76 -9.72 -18.13
N ASN A 866 2.44 -8.81 -17.44
CA ASN A 866 3.01 -9.06 -16.12
C ASN A 866 1.93 -9.29 -15.07
N ILE A 867 0.81 -8.57 -15.14
CA ILE A 867 -0.35 -8.83 -14.29
C ILE A 867 -0.92 -10.22 -14.58
N GLN A 868 -1.11 -10.56 -15.84
CA GLN A 868 -1.62 -11.88 -16.24
C GLN A 868 -0.69 -13.00 -15.81
N GLU A 869 0.64 -12.79 -15.83
CA GLU A 869 1.61 -13.77 -15.32
C GLU A 869 1.42 -14.03 -13.82
N LEU A 870 1.23 -12.97 -13.01
CA LEU A 870 0.91 -13.11 -11.58
C LEU A 870 -0.41 -13.83 -11.33
N ILE A 871 -1.41 -13.65 -12.20
CA ILE A 871 -2.67 -14.38 -12.11
C ILE A 871 -2.42 -15.88 -12.26
N TYR A 872 -1.61 -16.31 -13.22
CA TYR A 872 -1.25 -17.72 -13.39
C TYR A 872 -0.32 -18.22 -12.27
N GLU A 873 0.65 -17.41 -11.84
CA GLU A 873 1.49 -17.74 -10.68
C GLU A 873 0.66 -17.94 -9.41
N SER A 874 -0.47 -17.25 -9.26
CA SER A 874 -1.32 -17.35 -8.08
C SER A 874 -2.13 -18.65 -7.99
N LEU A 875 -2.29 -19.39 -9.07
CA LEU A 875 -3.00 -20.67 -9.07
C LEU A 875 -2.27 -21.69 -8.20
N ARG A 876 -3.02 -22.39 -7.36
CA ARG A 876 -2.51 -23.55 -6.62
C ARG A 876 -2.34 -24.71 -7.60
N LYS A 877 -1.15 -25.26 -7.62
CA LYS A 877 -0.83 -26.48 -8.39
C LYS A 877 -1.12 -27.68 -7.54
#